data_4a0a623588b9c8b37419f41b12e6680d
#
_entry.id   4a0a623588b9c8b37419f41b12e6680d
#
_cell.length_a   1.000
_cell.length_b   1.000
_cell.length_c   1.000
_cell.angle_alpha   90.00
_cell.angle_beta   90.00
_cell.angle_gamma   90.00
#
_symmetry.space_group_name_H-M   'P 1'
#
loop_
_entity.id
_entity.type
_entity.pdbx_description
1 polymer ?
#
loop_
_entity_poly.entity_id
_entity_poly.type
_entity_poly.pdbx_seq_one_letter_code
_entity_poly.pdbx_strand_id
1 'polypeptide(L)'
;MLKKHSLRTVVLCLVLAQPGFLMLAQEKPKNYVFPRRPTEVIKIEVDQVYYELVNGTFDKDWSRLDGTLEYVQTEYDCSDFRLVNLVRILYEYGDRIPEDYMEKIENVLFNFRYWWDDPGENSMCYWSENHQILFAAAEYLVGQMYPDQRFPVSGLTGRQHQEKARIRAYDWLEMRWNYGFIEYYSNVYYKEDIGPLVNLIDFAEDQVLVKKCQIILDLLFYDVAAQSLDTLFVSVSGRAYQNNRTGVIDGDFGGVTNYFWGNGKEIEPGIMYGLVVTKNYQLPPVLKAIATDDRTVIIRQSNGLDLDELRQEGYYGTDNRSMMMQWGMEAFTNPIIIRNSIKHIRNTNMFSNDFVSDFRSMNFFLLRWLHLEPTVSRILNPQYNGVAIQKGNTYTYKTEDYSMYTVQSHQPGDYADQQHVFGMNVGSHFAIFHNHPAREKESKASSPNYWTGYGHFPHSVQDKNVNLSIYNIPRKKGIMEAALLDYTRAFFPTALFDTAWIDGKYAFGKKDDTYCAIIASDTLTFRDEKKDDLILKGKHTFWITEAGSASEDGSFSAFINRIKENTVQFNEKKLELTYISQGKTYDLTFGKDFILDGEEVNTQYSRYDAPYAHAEKKDSNLTFEHDGKSLYLDFENLVRKY
;
A
#
# COMPACT_ATOMS: atom_id res chain seq x y z
N MET A 1 9.82 -33.18 -30.43
CA MET A 1 8.92 -32.26 -29.70
C MET A 1 7.77 -32.97 -28.98
N LEU A 2 7.07 -33.90 -29.57
CA LEU A 2 5.92 -34.63 -28.95
C LEU A 2 6.22 -35.35 -27.63
N LYS A 3 7.41 -35.97 -27.46
CA LYS A 3 7.80 -36.67 -26.20
C LYS A 3 8.02 -35.70 -25.00
N LYS A 4 8.41 -34.44 -25.23
CA LYS A 4 8.58 -33.46 -24.17
C LYS A 4 7.24 -32.92 -23.60
N HIS A 5 6.20 -32.83 -24.45
CA HIS A 5 4.87 -32.42 -24.00
C HIS A 5 4.18 -33.45 -23.13
N SER A 6 4.29 -34.78 -23.50
CA SER A 6 3.69 -35.84 -22.69
C SER A 6 4.38 -36.02 -21.33
N LEU A 7 5.71 -35.85 -21.27
CA LEU A 7 6.46 -35.89 -20.02
C LEU A 7 6.12 -34.71 -19.11
N ARG A 8 5.95 -33.51 -19.67
CA ARG A 8 5.50 -32.31 -18.91
C ARG A 8 4.13 -32.51 -18.27
N THR A 9 3.17 -33.08 -18.99
CA THR A 9 1.83 -33.37 -18.48
C THR A 9 1.86 -34.43 -17.37
N VAL A 10 2.63 -35.50 -17.53
CA VAL A 10 2.77 -36.56 -16.52
C VAL A 10 3.46 -36.04 -15.25
N VAL A 11 4.53 -35.24 -15.39
CA VAL A 11 5.22 -34.64 -14.24
C VAL A 11 4.32 -33.63 -13.53
N LEU A 12 3.56 -32.84 -14.27
CA LEU A 12 2.58 -31.90 -13.70
C LEU A 12 1.51 -32.66 -12.88
N CYS A 13 0.95 -33.74 -13.41
CA CYS A 13 -0.01 -34.57 -12.69
C CYS A 13 0.59 -35.21 -11.44
N LEU A 14 1.84 -35.69 -11.50
CA LEU A 14 2.53 -36.28 -10.36
C LEU A 14 2.86 -35.26 -9.27
N VAL A 15 3.20 -34.04 -9.64
CA VAL A 15 3.49 -32.96 -8.69
C VAL A 15 2.21 -32.46 -8.03
N LEU A 16 1.13 -32.28 -8.80
CA LEU A 16 -0.18 -31.87 -8.26
C LEU A 16 -0.82 -32.96 -7.38
N ALA A 17 -0.42 -34.22 -7.55
CA ALA A 17 -0.87 -35.35 -6.73
C ALA A 17 -0.05 -35.54 -5.43
N GLN A 18 1.02 -34.77 -5.19
CA GLN A 18 1.79 -34.88 -3.96
C GLN A 18 1.02 -34.31 -2.76
N PRO A 19 1.08 -34.94 -1.57
CA PRO A 19 0.38 -34.47 -0.37
C PRO A 19 0.75 -33.03 0.02
N GLY A 20 2.01 -32.62 -0.20
CA GLY A 20 2.47 -31.24 0.05
C GLY A 20 1.86 -30.19 -0.90
N PHE A 21 1.46 -30.59 -2.11
CA PHE A 21 0.80 -29.70 -3.07
C PHE A 21 -0.69 -29.52 -2.76
N LEU A 22 -1.33 -30.56 -2.27
CA LEU A 22 -2.70 -30.51 -1.76
C LEU A 22 -2.80 -29.70 -0.45
N MET A 23 -1.71 -29.65 0.34
CA MET A 23 -1.63 -28.75 1.52
C MET A 23 -1.58 -27.28 1.15
N LEU A 24 -0.99 -26.89 0.02
CA LEU A 24 -1.03 -25.49 -0.48
C LEU A 24 -2.45 -25.04 -0.86
N ALA A 25 -3.31 -26.01 -1.25
CA ALA A 25 -4.71 -25.75 -1.61
C ALA A 25 -5.69 -25.87 -0.42
N GLN A 26 -5.22 -26.38 0.71
CA GLN A 26 -6.02 -26.42 1.95
C GLN A 26 -5.79 -25.09 2.70
N GLU A 27 -6.88 -24.51 3.22
CA GLU A 27 -6.75 -23.46 4.25
C GLU A 27 -5.76 -23.96 5.30
N LYS A 28 -4.72 -23.16 5.58
CA LYS A 28 -3.85 -23.43 6.75
C LYS A 28 -4.79 -23.74 7.92
N PRO A 29 -4.54 -24.78 8.71
CA PRO A 29 -5.42 -25.13 9.81
C PRO A 29 -5.79 -23.88 10.59
N LYS A 30 -7.04 -23.74 11.05
CA LYS A 30 -7.50 -22.58 11.82
C LYS A 30 -6.59 -22.21 12.99
N ASN A 31 -5.71 -23.10 13.39
CA ASN A 31 -4.72 -23.00 14.46
C ASN A 31 -3.28 -23.04 13.93
N TYR A 32 -3.02 -22.69 12.65
CA TYR A 32 -1.64 -22.52 12.20
C TYR A 32 -1.03 -21.34 12.94
N VAL A 33 -0.28 -21.66 13.95
CA VAL A 33 0.52 -20.70 14.71
C VAL A 33 1.91 -20.72 14.09
N PHE A 34 2.41 -19.57 13.66
CA PHE A 34 3.82 -19.47 13.31
C PHE A 34 4.62 -19.95 14.53
N PRO A 35 5.63 -20.80 14.36
CA PRO A 35 6.36 -21.39 15.49
C PRO A 35 6.93 -20.38 16.47
N ARG A 36 7.15 -19.14 16.01
CA ARG A 36 7.74 -18.05 16.81
C ARG A 36 6.75 -16.97 17.26
N ARG A 37 5.48 -17.08 16.88
CA ARG A 37 4.50 -16.13 17.38
C ARG A 37 4.48 -16.16 18.90
N PRO A 38 4.65 -14.99 19.56
CA PRO A 38 4.51 -14.90 21.01
C PRO A 38 3.18 -15.52 21.46
N THR A 39 3.25 -16.46 22.36
CA THR A 39 2.07 -17.17 22.89
C THR A 39 1.29 -16.30 23.86
N GLU A 40 1.94 -15.29 24.43
CA GLU A 40 1.37 -14.30 25.32
C GLU A 40 1.37 -12.93 24.66
N VAL A 41 0.49 -12.06 25.13
CA VAL A 41 0.45 -10.67 24.67
C VAL A 41 1.64 -9.94 25.29
N ILE A 42 2.67 -9.68 24.48
CA ILE A 42 3.82 -8.89 24.89
C ILE A 42 3.43 -7.41 24.86
N LYS A 43 3.62 -6.72 25.97
CA LYS A 43 3.38 -5.28 26.08
C LYS A 43 4.54 -4.50 25.46
N ILE A 44 4.28 -3.81 24.36
CA ILE A 44 5.24 -2.98 23.67
C ILE A 44 5.07 -1.54 24.13
N GLU A 45 6.10 -0.92 24.69
CA GLU A 45 6.03 0.46 25.20
C GLU A 45 7.11 1.40 24.64
N VAL A 46 7.93 0.97 23.70
CA VAL A 46 9.06 1.76 23.20
C VAL A 46 8.62 3.15 22.67
N ASP A 47 7.49 3.24 22.00
CA ASP A 47 6.97 4.49 21.48
C ASP A 47 6.54 5.43 22.61
N GLN A 48 5.89 4.90 23.61
CA GLN A 48 5.48 5.66 24.80
C GLN A 48 6.68 6.09 25.63
N VAL A 49 7.67 5.21 25.83
CA VAL A 49 8.92 5.53 26.52
C VAL A 49 9.67 6.65 25.79
N TYR A 50 9.76 6.57 24.47
CA TYR A 50 10.40 7.61 23.69
C TYR A 50 9.66 8.96 23.83
N TYR A 51 8.34 8.97 23.71
CA TYR A 51 7.51 10.17 23.93
C TYR A 51 7.77 10.81 25.30
N GLU A 52 7.79 10.01 26.36
CA GLU A 52 8.01 10.48 27.72
C GLU A 52 9.44 11.01 27.94
N LEU A 53 10.45 10.39 27.31
CA LEU A 53 11.83 10.88 27.32
C LEU A 53 11.94 12.27 26.69
N VAL A 54 11.31 12.46 25.53
CA VAL A 54 11.26 13.77 24.82
C VAL A 54 10.59 14.83 25.67
N ASN A 55 9.48 14.50 26.31
CA ASN A 55 8.70 15.44 27.10
C ASN A 55 9.17 15.59 28.56
N GLY A 56 10.23 14.88 28.95
CA GLY A 56 10.82 14.95 30.30
C GLY A 56 9.91 14.33 31.38
N THR A 57 8.97 13.47 31.03
CA THR A 57 8.02 12.83 31.95
C THR A 57 8.35 11.35 32.22
N PHE A 58 9.44 10.84 31.65
CA PHE A 58 9.88 9.45 31.84
C PHE A 58 10.26 9.19 33.31
N ASP A 59 9.68 8.18 33.91
CA ASP A 59 9.84 7.80 35.32
C ASP A 59 11.16 7.08 35.65
N LYS A 60 12.05 6.90 34.66
CA LYS A 60 13.33 6.17 34.74
C LYS A 60 13.18 4.64 34.89
N ASP A 61 12.00 4.10 34.70
CA ASP A 61 11.78 2.66 34.67
C ASP A 61 12.11 2.08 33.28
N TRP A 62 13.37 1.76 33.05
CA TRP A 62 13.86 1.17 31.81
C TRP A 62 13.29 -0.23 31.56
N SER A 63 12.82 -0.94 32.61
CA SER A 63 12.21 -2.26 32.43
C SER A 63 10.96 -2.23 31.56
N ARG A 64 10.37 -1.09 31.32
CA ARG A 64 9.26 -0.88 30.35
C ARG A 64 9.66 -1.23 28.91
N LEU A 65 10.96 -1.25 28.58
CA LEU A 65 11.46 -1.74 27.29
C LEU A 65 11.57 -3.27 27.22
N ASP A 66 11.47 -4.01 28.32
CA ASP A 66 11.65 -5.47 28.35
C ASP A 66 10.73 -6.18 27.35
N GLY A 67 9.43 -5.79 27.29
CA GLY A 67 8.51 -6.35 26.29
C GLY A 67 8.89 -6.03 24.84
N THR A 68 9.48 -4.86 24.60
CA THR A 68 9.99 -4.51 23.27
C THR A 68 11.19 -5.39 22.89
N LEU A 69 12.14 -5.55 23.82
CA LEU A 69 13.34 -6.39 23.62
C LEU A 69 12.96 -7.86 23.41
N GLU A 70 12.03 -8.37 24.23
CA GLU A 70 11.51 -9.72 24.08
C GLU A 70 10.87 -9.92 22.71
N TYR A 71 10.03 -8.96 22.25
CA TYR A 71 9.40 -9.04 20.93
C TYR A 71 10.42 -9.07 19.80
N VAL A 72 11.43 -8.19 19.84
CA VAL A 72 12.52 -8.17 18.84
C VAL A 72 13.28 -9.50 18.82
N GLN A 73 13.56 -10.09 19.99
CA GLN A 73 14.22 -11.40 20.09
C GLN A 73 13.40 -12.55 19.49
N THR A 74 12.07 -12.45 19.42
CA THR A 74 11.26 -13.47 18.76
C THR A 74 11.49 -13.53 17.27
N GLU A 75 12.00 -12.45 16.67
CA GLU A 75 12.13 -12.28 15.21
C GLU A 75 10.84 -12.66 14.47
N TYR A 76 9.73 -12.24 15.06
CA TYR A 76 8.40 -12.35 14.51
C TYR A 76 8.11 -11.12 13.64
N ASP A 77 7.06 -11.20 12.83
CA ASP A 77 6.58 -10.13 11.95
C ASP A 77 6.49 -8.77 12.67
N CYS A 78 6.93 -7.71 12.02
CA CYS A 78 7.01 -6.34 12.57
C CYS A 78 8.00 -6.13 13.74
N SER A 79 9.01 -7.02 13.94
CA SER A 79 10.08 -6.79 14.91
C SER A 79 10.93 -5.56 14.55
N ASP A 80 11.12 -5.28 13.28
CA ASP A 80 11.82 -4.11 12.74
C ASP A 80 11.11 -2.78 13.07
N PHE A 81 9.79 -2.75 13.16
CA PHE A 81 9.04 -1.56 13.59
C PHE A 81 9.45 -1.09 14.99
N ARG A 82 9.77 -2.05 15.88
CA ARG A 82 10.17 -1.78 17.26
C ARG A 82 11.57 -1.17 17.36
N LEU A 83 12.39 -1.40 16.34
CA LEU A 83 13.76 -0.86 16.30
C LEU A 83 13.79 0.65 16.03
N VAL A 84 12.78 1.24 15.37
CA VAL A 84 12.81 2.66 15.00
C VAL A 84 13.02 3.56 16.21
N ASN A 85 12.12 3.51 17.18
CA ASN A 85 12.21 4.33 18.38
C ASN A 85 13.24 3.78 19.38
N LEU A 86 13.53 2.47 19.37
CA LEU A 86 14.62 1.91 20.19
C LEU A 86 16.00 2.48 19.76
N VAL A 87 16.29 2.48 18.47
CA VAL A 87 17.53 3.06 17.93
C VAL A 87 17.59 4.57 18.21
N ARG A 88 16.46 5.26 18.09
CA ARG A 88 16.37 6.68 18.40
C ARG A 88 16.66 6.97 19.87
N ILE A 89 16.13 6.18 20.79
CA ILE A 89 16.43 6.25 22.22
C ILE A 89 17.95 6.08 22.48
N LEU A 90 18.59 5.14 21.78
CA LEU A 90 20.03 4.92 21.94
C LEU A 90 20.86 6.14 21.49
N TYR A 91 20.51 6.76 20.37
CA TYR A 91 21.22 7.94 19.86
C TYR A 91 21.00 9.19 20.72
N GLU A 92 19.80 9.42 21.23
CA GLU A 92 19.44 10.65 21.94
C GLU A 92 19.60 10.56 23.46
N TYR A 93 19.46 9.36 24.03
CA TYR A 93 19.37 9.13 25.48
C TYR A 93 20.26 7.97 25.98
N GLY A 94 21.15 7.43 25.14
CA GLY A 94 21.97 6.28 25.49
C GLY A 94 22.82 6.50 26.76
N ASP A 95 23.26 7.74 27.01
CA ASP A 95 24.02 8.14 28.20
C ASP A 95 23.19 8.07 29.52
N ARG A 96 21.88 7.96 29.42
CA ARG A 96 20.95 7.86 30.57
C ARG A 96 20.56 6.42 30.90
N ILE A 97 20.88 5.47 30.00
CA ILE A 97 20.54 4.05 30.17
C ILE A 97 21.54 3.41 31.13
N PRO A 98 21.12 2.72 32.21
CA PRO A 98 22.03 1.98 33.09
C PRO A 98 22.85 0.93 32.31
N GLU A 99 24.09 0.71 32.72
CA GLU A 99 25.02 -0.18 32.04
C GLU A 99 24.48 -1.61 31.84
N ASP A 100 23.92 -2.18 32.91
CA ASP A 100 23.31 -3.51 32.91
C ASP A 100 22.09 -3.60 31.97
N TYR A 101 21.41 -2.49 31.75
CA TYR A 101 20.28 -2.41 30.81
C TYR A 101 20.74 -2.21 29.36
N MET A 102 21.81 -1.43 29.17
CA MET A 102 22.47 -1.27 27.88
C MET A 102 22.95 -2.61 27.34
N GLU A 103 23.60 -3.44 28.18
CA GLU A 103 24.03 -4.79 27.81
C GLU A 103 22.88 -5.67 27.30
N LYS A 104 21.67 -5.54 27.89
CA LYS A 104 20.49 -6.25 27.40
C LYS A 104 20.11 -5.80 25.98
N ILE A 105 20.07 -4.48 25.76
CA ILE A 105 19.71 -3.90 24.45
C ILE A 105 20.72 -4.33 23.40
N GLU A 106 22.03 -4.19 23.70
CA GLU A 106 23.12 -4.59 22.80
C GLU A 106 23.06 -6.08 22.44
N ASN A 107 22.78 -6.94 23.42
CA ASN A 107 22.62 -8.37 23.17
C ASN A 107 21.47 -8.66 22.17
N VAL A 108 20.35 -7.93 22.26
CA VAL A 108 19.25 -8.05 21.31
C VAL A 108 19.68 -7.59 19.92
N LEU A 109 20.27 -6.40 19.84
CA LEU A 109 20.67 -5.81 18.55
C LEU A 109 21.77 -6.62 17.84
N PHE A 110 22.75 -7.15 18.55
CA PHE A 110 23.85 -7.91 17.96
C PHE A 110 23.43 -9.31 17.49
N ASN A 111 22.35 -9.89 18.06
CA ASN A 111 21.82 -11.18 17.67
C ASN A 111 20.62 -11.11 16.73
N PHE A 112 20.16 -9.91 16.34
CA PHE A 112 19.04 -9.71 15.44
C PHE A 112 19.44 -9.95 13.98
N ARG A 113 18.53 -10.50 13.17
CA ARG A 113 18.67 -10.71 11.72
C ARG A 113 18.16 -9.49 10.96
N TYR A 114 19.09 -8.75 10.36
CA TYR A 114 18.77 -7.50 9.68
C TYR A 114 18.35 -7.66 8.22
N TRP A 115 18.56 -8.84 7.64
CA TRP A 115 18.16 -9.04 6.25
C TRP A 115 17.90 -10.51 5.92
N TRP A 116 17.25 -10.75 4.79
CA TRP A 116 16.87 -12.10 4.33
C TRP A 116 18.02 -13.07 4.07
N ASP A 117 19.24 -12.60 3.95
CA ASP A 117 20.45 -13.44 3.76
C ASP A 117 21.18 -13.77 5.07
N ASP A 118 20.75 -13.23 6.19
CA ASP A 118 21.28 -13.59 7.49
C ASP A 118 20.81 -15.00 7.90
N PRO A 119 21.73 -15.87 8.37
CA PRO A 119 21.41 -17.28 8.57
C PRO A 119 20.50 -17.53 9.77
N GLY A 120 19.66 -18.56 9.69
CA GLY A 120 18.82 -19.06 10.78
C GLY A 120 17.32 -18.94 10.51
N GLU A 121 16.56 -19.43 11.48
CA GLU A 121 15.10 -19.45 11.41
C GLU A 121 14.52 -18.13 11.94
N ASN A 122 13.49 -17.62 11.25
CA ASN A 122 12.75 -16.43 11.67
C ASN A 122 11.35 -16.41 11.03
N SER A 123 10.52 -15.46 11.47
CA SER A 123 9.17 -15.24 10.95
C SER A 123 8.94 -13.76 10.61
N MET A 124 9.95 -13.09 10.03
CA MET A 124 9.90 -11.67 9.67
C MET A 124 9.59 -11.48 8.19
N CYS A 125 8.79 -10.45 7.89
CA CYS A 125 8.60 -9.93 6.55
C CYS A 125 9.74 -8.95 6.23
N TYR A 126 10.54 -9.23 5.19
CA TYR A 126 11.64 -8.36 4.76
C TYR A 126 11.34 -7.57 3.49
N TRP A 127 10.29 -7.94 2.77
CA TRP A 127 10.17 -7.64 1.34
C TRP A 127 9.25 -6.50 0.98
N SER A 128 8.26 -6.16 1.79
CA SER A 128 7.42 -5.01 1.48
C SER A 128 8.20 -3.71 1.50
N GLU A 129 7.72 -2.71 0.82
CA GLU A 129 8.40 -1.43 0.65
C GLU A 129 8.85 -0.82 1.98
N ASN A 130 7.95 -0.79 2.96
CA ASN A 130 8.22 -0.25 4.28
C ASN A 130 9.24 -1.08 5.07
N HIS A 131 9.11 -2.42 5.09
CA HIS A 131 10.08 -3.28 5.78
C HIS A 131 11.51 -3.11 5.24
N GLN A 132 11.66 -2.92 3.92
CA GLN A 132 12.99 -2.74 3.33
C GLN A 132 13.74 -1.54 3.91
N ILE A 133 13.09 -0.39 4.06
CA ILE A 133 13.75 0.80 4.61
C ILE A 133 13.86 0.74 6.14
N LEU A 134 12.92 0.10 6.83
CA LEU A 134 12.99 -0.14 8.27
C LEU A 134 14.24 -0.96 8.64
N PHE A 135 14.43 -2.11 7.98
CA PHE A 135 15.62 -2.94 8.18
C PHE A 135 16.91 -2.23 7.78
N ALA A 136 16.92 -1.54 6.63
CA ALA A 136 18.11 -0.84 6.16
C ALA A 136 18.52 0.29 7.11
N ALA A 137 17.58 1.08 7.62
CA ALA A 137 17.86 2.15 8.55
C ALA A 137 18.35 1.63 9.91
N ALA A 138 17.70 0.61 10.46
CA ALA A 138 18.12 0.00 11.71
C ALA A 138 19.53 -0.61 11.61
N GLU A 139 19.78 -1.43 10.56
CA GLU A 139 21.10 -2.05 10.35
C GLU A 139 22.20 -1.01 10.12
N TYR A 140 21.92 0.05 9.34
CA TYR A 140 22.87 1.12 9.10
C TYR A 140 23.28 1.81 10.40
N LEU A 141 22.29 2.25 11.19
CA LEU A 141 22.52 3.03 12.39
C LEU A 141 23.13 2.22 13.53
N VAL A 142 22.71 0.96 13.71
CA VAL A 142 23.34 0.07 14.68
C VAL A 142 24.77 -0.28 14.25
N GLY A 143 25.01 -0.54 12.96
CA GLY A 143 26.34 -0.77 12.43
C GLY A 143 27.27 0.43 12.58
N GLN A 144 26.76 1.67 12.43
CA GLN A 144 27.47 2.92 12.66
C GLN A 144 27.83 3.12 14.14
N MET A 145 26.88 2.81 15.04
CA MET A 145 27.08 2.96 16.50
C MET A 145 28.13 1.98 17.05
N TYR A 146 28.18 0.77 16.49
CA TYR A 146 29.09 -0.31 16.96
C TYR A 146 29.98 -0.83 15.83
N PRO A 147 30.87 0.01 15.24
CA PRO A 147 31.57 -0.31 13.98
C PRO A 147 32.49 -1.52 14.05
N ASP A 148 33.12 -1.74 15.17
CA ASP A 148 34.11 -2.81 15.36
C ASP A 148 33.53 -4.06 16.06
N GLN A 149 32.27 -3.97 16.53
CA GLN A 149 31.56 -5.10 17.12
C GLN A 149 31.25 -6.16 16.05
N ARG A 150 31.54 -7.43 16.38
CA ARG A 150 31.15 -8.56 15.54
C ARG A 150 29.77 -9.06 15.96
N PHE A 151 28.85 -9.14 15.00
CA PHE A 151 27.48 -9.62 15.20
C PHE A 151 27.48 -11.15 15.08
N PRO A 152 27.09 -11.89 16.14
CA PRO A 152 27.20 -13.35 16.17
C PRO A 152 26.45 -14.09 15.08
N VAL A 153 25.26 -13.61 14.71
CA VAL A 153 24.38 -14.26 13.73
C VAL A 153 24.96 -14.17 12.32
N SER A 154 25.30 -12.99 11.86
CA SER A 154 25.80 -12.75 10.50
C SER A 154 27.30 -13.04 10.37
N GLY A 155 28.05 -12.95 11.48
CA GLY A 155 29.50 -12.96 11.50
C GLY A 155 30.15 -11.70 10.93
N LEU A 156 29.38 -10.68 10.59
CA LEU A 156 29.86 -9.40 10.08
C LEU A 156 30.25 -8.45 11.24
N THR A 157 31.12 -7.48 10.94
CA THR A 157 31.35 -6.33 11.83
C THR A 157 30.30 -5.26 11.62
N GLY A 158 30.14 -4.32 12.59
CA GLY A 158 29.24 -3.20 12.44
C GLY A 158 29.51 -2.37 11.17
N ARG A 159 30.78 -2.12 10.81
CA ARG A 159 31.14 -1.47 9.53
C ARG A 159 30.63 -2.22 8.31
N GLN A 160 30.66 -3.54 8.33
CA GLN A 160 30.16 -4.37 7.24
C GLN A 160 28.64 -4.33 7.18
N HIS A 161 27.96 -4.33 8.32
CA HIS A 161 26.52 -4.11 8.41
C HIS A 161 26.13 -2.72 7.89
N GLN A 162 26.82 -1.67 8.34
CA GLN A 162 26.59 -0.30 7.87
C GLN A 162 26.71 -0.20 6.34
N GLU A 163 27.78 -0.76 5.74
CA GLU A 163 27.97 -0.73 4.29
C GLU A 163 26.92 -1.56 3.53
N LYS A 164 26.57 -2.75 4.02
CA LYS A 164 25.51 -3.61 3.46
C LYS A 164 24.16 -2.89 3.46
N ALA A 165 23.82 -2.25 4.56
CA ALA A 165 22.58 -1.49 4.71
C ALA A 165 22.58 -0.20 3.88
N ARG A 166 23.72 0.49 3.78
CA ARG A 166 23.88 1.70 2.98
C ARG A 166 23.50 1.45 1.51
N ILE A 167 23.99 0.35 0.93
CA ILE A 167 23.67 -0.01 -0.47
C ILE A 167 22.17 -0.21 -0.64
N ARG A 168 21.50 -0.92 0.29
CA ARG A 168 20.06 -1.16 0.23
C ARG A 168 19.26 0.12 0.40
N ALA A 169 19.65 1.00 1.31
CA ALA A 169 19.01 2.28 1.49
C ALA A 169 19.12 3.15 0.23
N TYR A 170 20.28 3.18 -0.45
CA TYR A 170 20.42 3.88 -1.72
C TYR A 170 19.55 3.29 -2.82
N ASP A 171 19.51 1.95 -2.96
CA ASP A 171 18.65 1.27 -3.93
C ASP A 171 17.17 1.61 -3.69
N TRP A 172 16.73 1.58 -2.42
CA TRP A 172 15.36 1.92 -2.04
C TRP A 172 15.01 3.37 -2.39
N LEU A 173 15.88 4.34 -2.03
CA LEU A 173 15.68 5.77 -2.29
C LEU A 173 15.66 6.07 -3.79
N GLU A 174 16.52 5.44 -4.58
CA GLU A 174 16.55 5.58 -6.04
C GLU A 174 15.27 5.05 -6.69
N MET A 175 14.74 3.92 -6.22
CA MET A 175 13.47 3.37 -6.70
C MET A 175 12.31 4.35 -6.43
N ARG A 176 12.28 4.98 -5.24
CA ARG A 176 11.24 5.98 -4.90
C ARG A 176 11.36 7.23 -5.77
N TRP A 177 12.56 7.69 -6.00
CA TRP A 177 12.79 8.81 -6.91
C TRP A 177 12.29 8.52 -8.32
N ASN A 178 12.72 7.39 -8.88
CA ASN A 178 12.48 7.04 -10.29
C ASN A 178 11.02 6.67 -10.59
N TYR A 179 10.36 5.98 -9.66
CA TYR A 179 9.05 5.35 -9.93
C TYR A 179 7.97 5.71 -8.89
N GLY A 180 8.31 6.41 -7.83
CA GLY A 180 7.41 6.65 -6.71
C GLY A 180 7.28 5.45 -5.78
N PHE A 181 6.31 5.53 -4.89
CA PHE A 181 6.06 4.48 -3.91
C PHE A 181 5.25 3.34 -4.55
N ILE A 182 5.64 2.10 -4.27
CA ILE A 182 4.88 0.91 -4.67
C ILE A 182 3.58 0.86 -3.85
N GLU A 183 3.69 1.11 -2.55
CA GLU A 183 2.55 1.23 -1.65
C GLU A 183 1.95 2.65 -1.72
N TYR A 184 1.78 3.20 -2.95
CA TYR A 184 1.35 4.57 -3.20
C TYR A 184 0.14 4.97 -2.36
N TYR A 185 0.19 6.19 -1.82
CA TYR A 185 -0.83 6.84 -0.99
C TYR A 185 -1.34 5.99 0.18
N SER A 186 -0.47 5.12 0.71
CA SER A 186 -0.84 4.30 1.85
C SER A 186 -0.87 5.13 3.13
N ASN A 187 -2.05 5.45 3.61
CA ASN A 187 -2.24 6.08 4.91
C ASN A 187 -2.05 5.13 6.10
N VAL A 188 -1.65 3.89 5.82
CA VAL A 188 -1.20 2.90 6.81
C VAL A 188 0.33 2.84 6.85
N TYR A 189 0.99 2.68 5.66
CA TYR A 189 2.40 2.31 5.59
C TYR A 189 3.35 3.47 5.39
N TYR A 190 2.88 4.65 4.95
CA TYR A 190 3.74 5.83 4.86
C TYR A 190 4.35 6.25 6.21
N LYS A 191 3.68 5.97 7.32
CA LYS A 191 4.26 6.20 8.66
C LYS A 191 5.47 5.31 8.93
N GLU A 192 5.46 4.09 8.39
CA GLU A 192 6.54 3.13 8.53
C GLU A 192 7.75 3.49 7.64
N ASP A 193 7.54 4.26 6.56
CA ASP A 193 8.61 4.86 5.77
C ASP A 193 9.18 6.12 6.43
N ILE A 194 8.33 6.95 7.02
CA ILE A 194 8.73 8.21 7.64
C ILE A 194 9.67 8.00 8.83
N GLY A 195 9.34 7.07 9.73
CA GLY A 195 10.12 6.82 10.93
C GLY A 195 11.61 6.53 10.64
N PRO A 196 11.94 5.52 9.83
CA PRO A 196 13.31 5.21 9.47
C PRO A 196 14.00 6.31 8.65
N LEU A 197 13.28 7.01 7.74
CA LEU A 197 13.85 8.13 6.99
C LEU A 197 14.27 9.27 7.92
N VAL A 198 13.45 9.61 8.91
CA VAL A 198 13.79 10.66 9.90
C VAL A 198 14.98 10.24 10.77
N ASN A 199 15.07 8.96 11.16
CA ASN A 199 16.23 8.46 11.88
C ASN A 199 17.52 8.57 11.06
N LEU A 200 17.49 8.23 9.76
CA LEU A 200 18.64 8.41 8.88
C LEU A 200 18.99 9.90 8.69
N ILE A 201 18.01 10.76 8.57
CA ILE A 201 18.22 12.22 8.48
C ILE A 201 18.90 12.78 9.73
N ASP A 202 18.51 12.31 10.91
CA ASP A 202 19.03 12.84 12.18
C ASP A 202 20.39 12.26 12.56
N PHE A 203 20.66 10.99 12.25
CA PHE A 203 21.77 10.27 12.85
C PHE A 203 22.79 9.70 11.86
N ALA A 204 22.48 9.58 10.56
CA ALA A 204 23.45 9.04 9.61
C ALA A 204 24.62 9.98 9.39
N GLU A 205 25.87 9.44 9.41
CA GLU A 205 27.09 10.19 9.11
C GLU A 205 27.26 10.45 7.60
N ASP A 206 26.70 9.60 6.75
CA ASP A 206 26.73 9.77 5.30
C ASP A 206 25.80 10.90 4.85
N GLN A 207 26.37 12.07 4.56
CA GLN A 207 25.62 13.26 4.18
C GLN A 207 24.89 13.12 2.84
N VAL A 208 25.35 12.21 1.96
CA VAL A 208 24.64 11.89 0.71
C VAL A 208 23.35 11.13 1.03
N LEU A 209 23.43 10.15 1.93
CA LEU A 209 22.28 9.41 2.42
C LEU A 209 21.26 10.34 3.09
N VAL A 210 21.73 11.20 4.00
CA VAL A 210 20.88 12.21 4.67
C VAL A 210 20.12 13.06 3.65
N LYS A 211 20.84 13.61 2.67
CA LYS A 211 20.22 14.50 1.65
C LYS A 211 19.20 13.75 0.79
N LYS A 212 19.50 12.52 0.37
CA LYS A 212 18.57 11.68 -0.39
C LYS A 212 17.32 11.34 0.43
N CYS A 213 17.46 11.02 1.72
CA CYS A 213 16.31 10.81 2.62
C CYS A 213 15.42 12.04 2.74
N GLN A 214 16.01 13.25 2.86
CA GLN A 214 15.24 14.50 2.88
C GLN A 214 14.43 14.70 1.60
N ILE A 215 15.03 14.42 0.43
CA ILE A 215 14.38 14.56 -0.89
C ILE A 215 13.22 13.56 -1.01
N ILE A 216 13.42 12.31 -0.64
CA ILE A 216 12.35 11.29 -0.73
C ILE A 216 11.24 11.55 0.28
N LEU A 217 11.55 12.07 1.45
CA LEU A 217 10.55 12.49 2.44
C LEU A 217 9.68 13.65 1.90
N ASP A 218 10.27 14.59 1.13
CA ASP A 218 9.49 15.63 0.45
C ASP A 218 8.52 15.06 -0.60
N LEU A 219 8.93 14.01 -1.36
CA LEU A 219 8.04 13.33 -2.32
C LEU A 219 6.87 12.64 -1.60
N LEU A 220 7.15 11.97 -0.47
CA LEU A 220 6.11 11.36 0.35
C LEU A 220 5.11 12.41 0.84
N PHE A 221 5.60 13.53 1.36
CA PHE A 221 4.72 14.61 1.82
C PHE A 221 4.00 15.35 0.68
N TYR A 222 4.57 15.38 -0.54
CA TYR A 222 3.83 15.84 -1.70
C TYR A 222 2.63 14.93 -2.01
N ASP A 223 2.84 13.61 -2.00
CA ASP A 223 1.75 12.66 -2.20
C ASP A 223 0.63 12.86 -1.16
N VAL A 224 0.99 13.01 0.11
CA VAL A 224 0.02 13.27 1.18
C VAL A 224 -0.70 14.60 0.96
N ALA A 225 0.02 15.66 0.66
CA ALA A 225 -0.53 17.01 0.47
C ALA A 225 -1.48 17.06 -0.74
N ALA A 226 -1.07 16.50 -1.88
CA ALA A 226 -1.86 16.52 -3.10
C ALA A 226 -3.15 15.70 -3.00
N GLN A 227 -3.12 14.59 -2.24
CA GLN A 227 -4.24 13.67 -2.09
C GLN A 227 -5.13 13.96 -0.87
N SER A 228 -4.76 14.89 -0.01
CA SER A 228 -5.60 15.30 1.12
C SER A 228 -6.76 16.20 0.67
N LEU A 229 -7.92 15.98 1.28
CA LEU A 229 -9.03 16.93 1.29
C LEU A 229 -9.12 17.51 2.71
N ASP A 230 -8.74 18.77 2.88
CA ASP A 230 -8.48 19.36 4.19
C ASP A 230 -7.44 18.50 4.96
N THR A 231 -7.76 17.97 6.12
CA THR A 231 -6.86 17.08 6.88
C THR A 231 -7.09 15.59 6.63
N LEU A 232 -8.09 15.23 5.84
CA LEU A 232 -8.41 13.84 5.52
C LEU A 232 -7.51 13.31 4.39
N PHE A 233 -6.57 12.45 4.71
CA PHE A 233 -5.74 11.73 3.73
C PHE A 233 -6.32 10.33 3.46
N VAL A 234 -7.30 10.26 2.57
CA VAL A 234 -7.86 9.02 2.03
C VAL A 234 -7.91 9.14 0.51
N SER A 235 -7.28 8.22 -0.19
CA SER A 235 -7.21 8.16 -1.66
C SER A 235 -7.16 6.70 -2.11
N VAL A 236 -6.98 6.46 -3.42
CA VAL A 236 -6.54 5.14 -3.90
C VAL A 236 -5.25 4.74 -3.19
N SER A 237 -4.97 3.45 -3.11
CA SER A 237 -3.77 3.01 -2.40
C SER A 237 -3.25 1.68 -2.94
N GLY A 238 -1.93 1.54 -3.02
CA GLY A 238 -1.27 0.26 -3.28
C GLY A 238 -1.54 -0.76 -2.18
N ARG A 239 -1.61 -0.30 -0.91
CA ARG A 239 -1.99 -1.13 0.26
C ARG A 239 -2.81 -0.34 1.26
N ALA A 240 -4.00 -0.83 1.61
CA ALA A 240 -4.85 -0.22 2.62
C ALA A 240 -5.64 -1.25 3.42
N TYR A 241 -5.89 -0.95 4.69
CA TYR A 241 -6.82 -1.70 5.53
C TYR A 241 -8.19 -1.04 5.56
N GLN A 242 -9.16 -1.71 6.16
CA GLN A 242 -10.55 -1.26 6.23
C GLN A 242 -10.70 0.17 6.75
N ASN A 243 -10.16 0.45 7.94
CA ASN A 243 -10.32 1.75 8.59
C ASN A 243 -9.74 2.90 7.75
N ASN A 244 -8.64 2.61 7.06
CA ASN A 244 -7.91 3.57 6.24
C ASN A 244 -8.66 3.97 4.96
N ARG A 245 -9.60 3.12 4.49
CA ARG A 245 -10.43 3.39 3.30
C ARG A 245 -11.66 4.19 3.63
N THR A 246 -12.19 4.00 4.83
CA THR A 246 -13.47 4.61 5.22
C THR A 246 -13.33 6.08 5.64
N GLY A 247 -12.16 6.49 6.13
CA GLY A 247 -11.95 7.83 6.68
C GLY A 247 -12.75 8.17 7.93
N VAL A 248 -13.52 7.21 8.46
CA VAL A 248 -14.42 7.43 9.61
C VAL A 248 -13.66 7.56 10.92
N ILE A 249 -12.56 6.83 11.04
CA ILE A 249 -11.62 6.97 12.16
C ILE A 249 -10.44 7.72 11.60
N ASP A 250 -9.96 8.75 12.33
CA ASP A 250 -8.69 9.38 12.02
C ASP A 250 -7.69 8.26 11.78
N GLY A 251 -7.38 8.04 10.51
CA GLY A 251 -6.44 7.02 10.10
C GLY A 251 -5.11 7.29 10.78
N ASP A 252 -4.23 6.34 10.73
CA ASP A 252 -2.88 6.45 11.31
C ASP A 252 -2.13 7.72 10.89
N PHE A 253 -2.60 8.42 9.86
CA PHE A 253 -2.02 9.63 9.30
C PHE A 253 -2.69 10.94 9.72
N GLY A 254 -3.86 10.91 10.35
CA GLY A 254 -4.62 12.12 10.73
C GLY A 254 -3.86 13.04 11.69
N GLY A 255 -3.05 12.48 12.58
CA GLY A 255 -2.17 13.28 13.45
C GLY A 255 -1.13 14.09 12.65
N VAL A 256 -0.56 13.54 11.58
CA VAL A 256 0.46 14.19 10.75
C VAL A 256 -0.14 15.35 9.94
N THR A 257 -1.28 15.12 9.27
CA THR A 257 -1.95 16.16 8.48
C THR A 257 -2.44 17.30 9.37
N ASN A 258 -3.02 17.01 10.54
CA ASN A 258 -3.40 18.02 11.51
C ASN A 258 -2.21 18.82 12.04
N TYR A 259 -1.07 18.18 12.29
CA TYR A 259 0.13 18.83 12.77
C TYR A 259 0.71 19.84 11.75
N PHE A 260 0.82 19.43 10.49
CA PHE A 260 1.50 20.23 9.47
C PHE A 260 0.61 21.30 8.82
N TRP A 261 -0.67 21.02 8.56
CA TRP A 261 -1.55 21.98 7.87
C TRP A 261 -2.97 22.11 8.44
N GLY A 262 -3.33 21.31 9.44
CA GLY A 262 -4.60 21.42 10.12
C GLY A 262 -4.56 22.39 11.30
N ASN A 263 -5.12 21.96 12.42
CA ASN A 263 -5.27 22.77 13.63
C ASN A 263 -4.04 22.77 14.57
N GLY A 264 -2.91 22.19 14.15
CA GLY A 264 -1.67 22.09 14.93
C GLY A 264 -1.73 21.08 16.08
N LYS A 265 -2.71 20.16 16.08
CA LYS A 265 -2.80 19.08 17.07
C LYS A 265 -1.53 18.23 17.05
N GLU A 266 -1.03 17.89 18.22
CA GLU A 266 0.18 17.09 18.36
C GLU A 266 0.03 15.68 17.72
N ILE A 267 1.15 15.15 17.21
CA ILE A 267 1.24 13.76 16.76
C ILE A 267 1.29 12.87 18.01
N GLU A 268 0.43 11.87 18.05
CA GLU A 268 0.41 10.88 19.14
C GLU A 268 1.71 10.05 19.16
N PRO A 269 2.09 9.48 20.33
CA PRO A 269 3.24 8.58 20.42
C PRO A 269 3.16 7.45 19.39
N GLY A 270 4.23 7.26 18.63
CA GLY A 270 4.30 6.25 17.58
C GLY A 270 5.58 6.34 16.76
N ILE A 271 5.68 5.51 15.74
CA ILE A 271 6.87 5.36 14.89
C ILE A 271 7.29 6.68 14.20
N MET A 272 6.35 7.57 13.93
CA MET A 272 6.60 8.88 13.30
C MET A 272 6.96 9.99 14.28
N TYR A 273 6.99 9.74 15.59
CA TYR A 273 7.15 10.82 16.57
C TYR A 273 8.47 11.59 16.40
N GLY A 274 9.48 10.97 15.79
CA GLY A 274 10.71 11.61 15.35
C GLY A 274 10.51 12.88 14.50
N LEU A 275 9.41 12.99 13.73
CA LEU A 275 9.07 14.20 12.96
C LEU A 275 8.87 15.44 13.82
N VAL A 276 8.34 15.28 15.02
CA VAL A 276 8.11 16.40 15.97
C VAL A 276 9.42 16.88 16.58
N VAL A 277 10.37 15.97 16.72
CA VAL A 277 11.63 16.18 17.46
C VAL A 277 12.76 16.64 16.54
N THR A 278 12.78 16.18 15.30
CA THR A 278 13.87 16.45 14.36
C THR A 278 14.09 17.97 14.14
N LYS A 279 15.38 18.35 14.10
CA LYS A 279 15.83 19.69 13.70
C LYS A 279 16.43 19.71 12.30
N ASN A 280 16.59 18.53 11.71
CA ASN A 280 17.30 18.32 10.45
C ASN A 280 16.33 18.20 9.24
N TYR A 281 15.03 18.15 9.50
CA TYR A 281 14.01 18.21 8.48
C TYR A 281 12.94 19.25 8.80
N GLN A 282 12.56 20.03 7.80
CA GLN A 282 11.44 20.95 7.85
C GLN A 282 10.60 20.76 6.60
N LEU A 283 9.28 20.68 6.78
CA LEU A 283 8.35 20.57 5.67
C LEU A 283 8.42 21.81 4.78
N PRO A 284 8.67 21.67 3.46
CA PRO A 284 8.66 22.81 2.53
C PRO A 284 7.32 23.55 2.53
N PRO A 285 7.31 24.89 2.59
CA PRO A 285 6.06 25.68 2.67
C PRO A 285 5.09 25.47 1.51
N VAL A 286 5.60 25.12 0.32
CA VAL A 286 4.77 24.81 -0.85
C VAL A 286 3.88 23.60 -0.62
N LEU A 287 4.35 22.58 0.13
CA LEU A 287 3.56 21.38 0.40
C LEU A 287 2.36 21.69 1.30
N LYS A 288 2.53 22.56 2.28
CA LYS A 288 1.39 23.07 3.05
C LYS A 288 0.40 23.84 2.16
N ALA A 289 0.90 24.69 1.26
CA ALA A 289 0.04 25.43 0.34
C ALA A 289 -0.75 24.50 -0.59
N ILE A 290 -0.12 23.41 -1.10
CA ILE A 290 -0.79 22.39 -1.92
C ILE A 290 -1.87 21.64 -1.12
N ALA A 291 -1.58 21.26 0.12
CA ALA A 291 -2.53 20.57 1.00
C ALA A 291 -3.79 21.39 1.28
N THR A 292 -3.62 22.72 1.38
CA THR A 292 -4.71 23.67 1.69
C THR A 292 -5.27 24.37 0.43
N ASP A 293 -4.98 23.87 -0.77
CA ASP A 293 -5.56 24.40 -2.01
C ASP A 293 -7.03 23.99 -2.14
N ASP A 294 -7.93 24.97 -2.14
CA ASP A 294 -9.37 24.81 -2.25
C ASP A 294 -9.90 24.87 -3.70
N ARG A 295 -9.01 25.13 -4.68
CA ARG A 295 -9.39 25.18 -6.09
C ARG A 295 -9.80 23.78 -6.60
N THR A 296 -10.69 23.80 -7.58
CA THR A 296 -10.98 22.58 -8.35
C THR A 296 -9.78 22.17 -9.20
N VAL A 297 -9.22 20.98 -8.94
CA VAL A 297 -8.02 20.48 -9.62
C VAL A 297 -8.17 19.02 -10.06
N ILE A 298 -7.43 18.67 -11.12
CA ILE A 298 -7.19 17.30 -11.55
C ILE A 298 -5.75 16.97 -11.29
N ILE A 299 -5.51 15.87 -10.57
CA ILE A 299 -4.19 15.36 -10.26
C ILE A 299 -4.06 13.99 -10.90
N ARG A 300 -3.13 13.84 -11.84
CA ARG A 300 -2.78 12.58 -12.49
C ARG A 300 -1.35 12.23 -12.14
N GLN A 301 -1.12 10.95 -11.85
CA GLN A 301 0.19 10.50 -11.41
C GLN A 301 0.37 9.01 -11.72
N SER A 302 1.60 8.62 -12.06
CA SER A 302 1.98 7.22 -12.23
C SER A 302 2.94 6.80 -11.12
N ASN A 303 2.60 5.73 -10.40
CA ASN A 303 3.40 5.17 -9.31
C ASN A 303 3.74 3.70 -9.59
N GLY A 304 4.97 3.31 -9.29
CA GLY A 304 5.44 1.93 -9.47
C GLY A 304 5.71 1.54 -10.92
N LEU A 305 5.84 0.23 -11.12
CA LEU A 305 6.07 -0.43 -12.40
C LEU A 305 5.05 -1.55 -12.62
N ASP A 306 4.78 -1.86 -13.89
CA ASP A 306 4.12 -3.12 -14.24
C ASP A 306 5.14 -4.26 -14.32
N LEU A 307 4.69 -5.50 -14.17
CA LEU A 307 5.56 -6.68 -14.16
C LEU A 307 6.29 -6.90 -15.50
N ASP A 308 5.71 -6.48 -16.59
CA ASP A 308 6.31 -6.58 -17.93
C ASP A 308 7.38 -5.51 -18.19
N GLU A 309 7.32 -4.36 -17.49
CA GLU A 309 8.35 -3.31 -17.56
C GLU A 309 9.65 -3.71 -16.84
N LEU A 310 9.62 -4.64 -15.87
CA LEU A 310 10.77 -4.99 -15.02
C LEU A 310 12.04 -5.38 -15.80
N ARG A 311 11.89 -6.02 -16.97
CA ARG A 311 13.04 -6.40 -17.81
C ARG A 311 13.69 -5.19 -18.45
N GLN A 312 12.90 -4.28 -18.98
CA GLN A 312 13.37 -3.06 -19.63
C GLN A 312 14.00 -2.12 -18.62
N GLU A 313 13.43 -2.06 -17.41
CA GLU A 313 13.87 -1.19 -16.33
C GLU A 313 15.05 -1.76 -15.51
N GLY A 314 15.50 -2.99 -15.82
CA GLY A 314 16.67 -3.61 -15.19
C GLY A 314 16.40 -4.26 -13.82
N TYR A 315 15.13 -4.51 -13.49
CA TYR A 315 14.73 -5.12 -12.20
C TYR A 315 14.28 -6.58 -12.32
N TYR A 316 14.59 -7.24 -13.43
CA TYR A 316 14.26 -8.66 -13.62
C TYR A 316 15.49 -9.54 -13.41
N GLY A 317 15.82 -9.83 -12.16
CA GLY A 317 16.97 -10.64 -11.77
C GLY A 317 16.76 -11.32 -10.43
N THR A 318 17.84 -11.86 -9.84
CA THR A 318 17.87 -12.43 -8.50
C THR A 318 18.95 -11.79 -7.63
N ASP A 319 19.53 -10.72 -8.09
CA ASP A 319 20.34 -9.81 -7.29
C ASP A 319 19.45 -9.05 -6.28
N ASN A 320 20.07 -8.49 -5.26
CA ASN A 320 19.34 -7.87 -4.15
C ASN A 320 18.42 -6.73 -4.62
N ARG A 321 18.91 -5.83 -5.47
CA ARG A 321 18.15 -4.71 -6.00
C ARG A 321 16.93 -5.16 -6.81
N SER A 322 17.10 -6.15 -7.70
CA SER A 322 15.99 -6.72 -8.48
C SER A 322 14.94 -7.38 -7.58
N MET A 323 15.39 -8.09 -6.54
CA MET A 323 14.47 -8.76 -5.62
C MET A 323 13.73 -7.77 -4.72
N MET A 324 14.37 -6.68 -4.29
CA MET A 324 13.71 -5.60 -3.56
C MET A 324 12.54 -5.02 -4.36
N MET A 325 12.71 -4.76 -5.66
CA MET A 325 11.62 -4.30 -6.53
C MET A 325 10.53 -5.37 -6.68
N GLN A 326 10.90 -6.58 -7.11
CA GLN A 326 9.93 -7.65 -7.42
C GLN A 326 9.11 -8.07 -6.19
N TRP A 327 9.75 -8.15 -5.02
CA TRP A 327 9.10 -8.55 -3.79
C TRP A 327 8.44 -7.38 -3.06
N GLY A 328 8.95 -6.16 -3.23
CA GLY A 328 8.25 -4.94 -2.82
C GLY A 328 6.89 -4.78 -3.51
N MET A 329 6.79 -5.22 -4.76
CA MET A 329 5.52 -5.32 -5.50
C MET A 329 4.64 -6.49 -5.02
N GLU A 330 5.04 -7.26 -4.02
CA GLU A 330 4.37 -8.49 -3.58
C GLU A 330 4.20 -9.55 -4.70
N ALA A 331 5.03 -9.48 -5.74
CA ALA A 331 4.92 -10.31 -6.94
C ALA A 331 5.55 -11.71 -6.78
N PHE A 332 5.94 -12.11 -5.57
CA PHE A 332 6.72 -13.32 -5.30
C PHE A 332 6.07 -14.62 -5.83
N THR A 333 4.77 -14.70 -5.91
CA THR A 333 4.03 -15.87 -6.45
C THR A 333 3.59 -15.72 -7.91
N ASN A 334 3.71 -14.50 -8.49
CA ASN A 334 3.25 -14.24 -9.85
C ASN A 334 3.99 -15.13 -10.87
N PRO A 335 3.32 -15.67 -11.91
CA PRO A 335 3.93 -16.52 -12.94
C PRO A 335 5.14 -15.90 -13.67
N ILE A 336 5.24 -14.58 -13.72
CA ILE A 336 6.39 -13.89 -14.31
C ILE A 336 7.61 -13.98 -13.38
N ILE A 337 7.39 -13.87 -12.07
CA ILE A 337 8.42 -13.71 -11.04
C ILE A 337 8.79 -15.01 -10.31
N ILE A 338 7.88 -15.97 -10.19
CA ILE A 338 8.02 -17.16 -9.33
C ILE A 338 9.37 -17.90 -9.48
N ARG A 339 9.96 -17.93 -10.67
CA ARG A 339 11.27 -18.56 -10.89
C ARG A 339 12.41 -17.79 -10.23
N ASN A 340 12.33 -16.45 -10.26
CA ASN A 340 13.29 -15.60 -9.56
C ASN A 340 13.12 -15.78 -8.06
N SER A 341 11.88 -15.81 -7.57
CA SER A 341 11.58 -16.05 -6.14
C SER A 341 12.15 -17.39 -5.65
N ILE A 342 11.87 -18.50 -6.33
CA ILE A 342 12.40 -19.83 -5.94
C ILE A 342 13.94 -19.84 -5.98
N LYS A 343 14.56 -19.21 -6.97
CA LYS A 343 16.01 -19.11 -7.06
C LYS A 343 16.59 -18.26 -5.92
N HIS A 344 15.96 -17.13 -5.62
CA HIS A 344 16.35 -16.24 -4.53
C HIS A 344 16.25 -16.95 -3.16
N ILE A 345 15.08 -17.49 -2.81
CA ILE A 345 14.84 -18.23 -1.55
C ILE A 345 15.88 -19.33 -1.35
N ARG A 346 16.24 -20.04 -2.42
CA ARG A 346 17.26 -21.10 -2.38
C ARG A 346 18.68 -20.54 -2.16
N ASN A 347 19.01 -19.41 -2.84
CA ASN A 347 20.37 -18.83 -2.75
C ASN A 347 20.63 -18.18 -1.40
N THR A 348 19.60 -17.62 -0.78
CA THR A 348 19.64 -16.95 0.52
C THR A 348 19.27 -17.88 1.69
N ASN A 349 18.92 -19.14 1.41
CA ASN A 349 18.43 -20.09 2.41
C ASN A 349 17.16 -19.66 3.15
N MET A 350 16.34 -18.79 2.57
CA MET A 350 15.10 -18.28 3.18
C MET A 350 14.01 -19.35 3.41
N PHE A 351 14.23 -20.62 3.03
CA PHE A 351 13.33 -21.70 3.45
C PHE A 351 13.26 -21.89 4.98
N SER A 352 14.17 -21.28 5.72
CA SER A 352 14.14 -21.17 7.19
C SER A 352 13.22 -20.05 7.69
N ASN A 353 12.73 -19.17 6.82
CA ASN A 353 11.71 -18.18 7.15
C ASN A 353 10.32 -18.77 6.96
N ASP A 354 9.46 -18.63 7.97
CA ASP A 354 8.14 -19.26 8.01
C ASP A 354 7.20 -18.78 6.89
N PHE A 355 7.28 -17.49 6.50
CA PHE A 355 6.44 -16.94 5.42
C PHE A 355 6.68 -17.59 4.07
N VAL A 356 7.92 -17.96 3.77
CA VAL A 356 8.30 -18.52 2.46
C VAL A 356 8.61 -20.01 2.50
N SER A 357 8.48 -20.64 3.65
CA SER A 357 8.77 -22.08 3.82
C SER A 357 7.91 -22.96 2.91
N ASP A 358 6.67 -22.58 2.61
CA ASP A 358 5.73 -23.30 1.74
C ASP A 358 6.23 -23.38 0.29
N PHE A 359 7.12 -22.48 -0.14
CA PHE A 359 7.75 -22.54 -1.47
C PHE A 359 8.68 -23.74 -1.66
N ARG A 360 8.99 -24.50 -0.60
CA ARG A 360 9.75 -25.78 -0.70
C ARG A 360 9.13 -26.74 -1.69
N SER A 361 7.79 -26.80 -1.75
CA SER A 361 7.06 -27.66 -2.69
C SER A 361 7.30 -27.27 -4.16
N MET A 362 7.48 -25.99 -4.44
CA MET A 362 7.78 -25.47 -5.79
C MET A 362 9.27 -25.60 -6.14
N ASN A 363 10.15 -25.81 -5.17
CA ASN A 363 11.58 -26.03 -5.37
C ASN A 363 11.93 -27.46 -5.83
N PHE A 364 10.95 -28.26 -6.23
CA PHE A 364 11.18 -29.63 -6.68
C PHE A 364 12.01 -29.68 -7.97
N PHE A 365 13.03 -30.55 -8.01
CA PHE A 365 14.02 -30.62 -9.10
C PHE A 365 13.40 -30.71 -10.50
N LEU A 366 12.41 -31.59 -10.68
CA LEU A 366 11.77 -31.77 -11.99
C LEU A 366 10.95 -30.54 -12.44
N LEU A 367 10.32 -29.81 -11.52
CA LEU A 367 9.63 -28.57 -11.85
C LEU A 367 10.60 -27.54 -12.40
N ARG A 368 11.74 -27.35 -11.73
CA ARG A 368 12.79 -26.42 -12.13
C ARG A 368 13.45 -26.83 -13.44
N TRP A 369 13.78 -28.11 -13.59
CA TRP A 369 14.41 -28.64 -14.83
C TRP A 369 13.50 -28.51 -16.04
N LEU A 370 12.19 -28.72 -15.89
CA LEU A 370 11.19 -28.57 -16.95
C LEU A 370 10.66 -27.14 -17.07
N HIS A 371 11.08 -26.22 -16.21
CA HIS A 371 10.61 -24.84 -16.16
C HIS A 371 9.08 -24.71 -15.98
N LEU A 372 8.50 -25.50 -15.10
CA LEU A 372 7.05 -25.59 -14.88
C LEU A 372 6.52 -24.67 -13.77
N GLU A 373 7.37 -23.99 -13.02
CA GLU A 373 6.97 -23.12 -11.91
C GLU A 373 5.91 -22.07 -12.34
N PRO A 374 6.07 -21.35 -13.47
CA PRO A 374 5.04 -20.42 -13.94
C PRO A 374 3.73 -21.12 -14.32
N THR A 375 3.78 -22.35 -14.81
CA THR A 375 2.58 -23.12 -15.17
C THR A 375 1.83 -23.54 -13.92
N VAL A 376 2.54 -23.98 -12.90
CA VAL A 376 1.95 -24.34 -11.60
C VAL A 376 1.32 -23.11 -10.96
N SER A 377 2.03 -21.99 -10.94
CA SER A 377 1.53 -20.74 -10.41
C SER A 377 0.20 -20.32 -11.08
N ARG A 378 0.12 -20.40 -12.42
CA ARG A 378 -1.14 -20.11 -13.15
C ARG A 378 -2.28 -21.08 -12.81
N ILE A 379 -1.98 -22.36 -12.55
CA ILE A 379 -3.00 -23.35 -12.18
C ILE A 379 -3.55 -23.07 -10.78
N LEU A 380 -2.71 -22.55 -9.89
CA LEU A 380 -3.09 -22.17 -8.53
C LEU A 380 -3.83 -20.82 -8.47
N ASN A 381 -3.88 -20.10 -9.62
CA ASN A 381 -4.67 -18.89 -9.78
C ASN A 381 -6.09 -19.00 -9.11
N PRO A 382 -6.75 -17.92 -8.66
CA PRO A 382 -6.42 -16.53 -9.03
C PRO A 382 -5.38 -15.86 -8.14
N GLN A 383 -5.25 -16.23 -6.89
CA GLN A 383 -4.46 -15.52 -5.89
C GLN A 383 -2.97 -15.36 -6.28
N TYR A 384 -2.40 -16.38 -6.93
CA TYR A 384 -0.99 -16.35 -7.33
C TYR A 384 -0.71 -15.46 -8.56
N ASN A 385 -1.73 -15.05 -9.29
CA ASN A 385 -1.56 -14.27 -10.53
C ASN A 385 -1.76 -12.76 -10.31
N GLY A 386 -2.70 -12.39 -9.46
CA GLY A 386 -3.21 -11.04 -9.38
C GLY A 386 -2.85 -10.21 -8.13
N VAL A 387 -2.13 -10.78 -7.15
CA VAL A 387 -1.86 -10.07 -5.88
C VAL A 387 -0.80 -8.97 -6.01
N ALA A 388 0.03 -8.99 -7.06
CA ALA A 388 1.11 -8.02 -7.23
C ALA A 388 0.59 -6.58 -7.27
N ILE A 389 1.23 -5.71 -6.48
CA ILE A 389 1.01 -4.27 -6.56
C ILE A 389 1.73 -3.78 -7.80
N GLN A 390 0.98 -3.57 -8.86
CA GLN A 390 1.48 -3.07 -10.13
C GLN A 390 1.28 -1.56 -10.24
N LYS A 391 1.75 -0.99 -11.34
CA LYS A 391 1.69 0.44 -11.61
C LYS A 391 0.29 1.02 -11.37
N GLY A 392 0.23 2.07 -10.56
CA GLY A 392 -0.98 2.85 -10.33
C GLY A 392 -0.99 4.11 -11.19
N ASN A 393 -1.80 4.13 -12.25
CA ASN A 393 -2.15 5.36 -12.96
C ASN A 393 -3.31 6.03 -12.23
N THR A 394 -2.98 6.90 -11.29
CA THR A 394 -3.94 7.51 -10.38
C THR A 394 -4.53 8.78 -10.95
N TYR A 395 -5.83 8.94 -10.84
CA TYR A 395 -6.59 10.12 -11.23
C TYR A 395 -7.39 10.60 -10.04
N THR A 396 -7.15 11.84 -9.60
CA THR A 396 -7.92 12.46 -8.52
C THR A 396 -8.53 13.76 -9.03
N TYR A 397 -9.83 13.91 -8.85
CA TYR A 397 -10.57 15.15 -9.02
C TYR A 397 -10.92 15.69 -7.64
N LYS A 398 -10.39 16.84 -7.30
CA LYS A 398 -10.58 17.49 -5.98
C LYS A 398 -11.26 18.82 -6.17
N THR A 399 -12.26 19.09 -5.36
CA THR A 399 -12.93 20.38 -5.18
C THR A 399 -12.81 20.82 -3.73
N GLU A 400 -13.38 21.95 -3.36
CA GLU A 400 -13.50 22.38 -1.96
C GLU A 400 -14.39 21.39 -1.16
N ASP A 401 -15.42 20.82 -1.79
CA ASP A 401 -16.46 20.04 -1.13
C ASP A 401 -16.18 18.54 -1.09
N TYR A 402 -15.45 17.99 -2.09
CA TYR A 402 -15.21 16.54 -2.21
C TYR A 402 -13.95 16.23 -3.02
N SER A 403 -13.48 14.99 -2.89
CA SER A 403 -12.53 14.43 -3.84
C SER A 403 -12.98 13.03 -4.31
N MET A 404 -12.82 12.77 -5.61
CA MET A 404 -13.06 11.45 -6.21
C MET A 404 -11.76 10.94 -6.83
N TYR A 405 -11.43 9.68 -6.60
CA TYR A 405 -10.14 9.13 -6.99
C TYR A 405 -10.27 7.70 -7.53
N THR A 406 -9.50 7.42 -8.59
CA THR A 406 -9.49 6.11 -9.27
C THR A 406 -8.08 5.76 -9.72
N VAL A 407 -7.69 4.49 -9.60
CA VAL A 407 -6.58 3.94 -10.38
C VAL A 407 -7.18 3.50 -11.71
N GLN A 408 -6.86 4.25 -12.76
CA GLN A 408 -7.47 4.08 -14.09
C GLN A 408 -7.14 2.72 -14.67
N SER A 409 -8.18 1.96 -15.03
CA SER A 409 -8.06 0.65 -15.71
C SER A 409 -7.11 -0.35 -15.03
N HIS A 410 -7.04 -0.35 -13.68
CA HIS A 410 -6.09 -1.17 -12.92
C HIS A 410 -6.46 -2.65 -12.95
N GLN A 411 -5.69 -3.45 -13.67
CA GLN A 411 -5.72 -4.93 -13.72
C GLN A 411 -7.13 -5.55 -13.76
N PRO A 412 -8.02 -5.18 -14.70
CA PRO A 412 -9.42 -5.58 -14.69
C PRO A 412 -9.61 -7.10 -14.63
N GLY A 413 -10.33 -7.59 -13.62
CA GLY A 413 -10.65 -9.00 -13.44
C GLY A 413 -9.61 -9.82 -12.70
N ASP A 414 -8.40 -9.31 -12.49
CA ASP A 414 -7.38 -9.98 -11.69
C ASP A 414 -7.80 -10.04 -10.21
N TYR A 415 -7.33 -11.07 -9.53
CA TYR A 415 -7.53 -11.23 -8.10
C TYR A 415 -6.56 -10.34 -7.35
N ALA A 416 -7.06 -9.59 -6.38
CA ALA A 416 -6.31 -8.57 -5.67
C ALA A 416 -6.06 -8.90 -4.20
N ASP A 417 -5.17 -8.16 -3.58
CA ASP A 417 -4.90 -8.21 -2.15
C ASP A 417 -5.40 -6.92 -1.46
N GLN A 418 -4.53 -6.03 -1.05
CA GLN A 418 -4.87 -4.85 -0.23
C GLN A 418 -5.07 -3.57 -1.04
N GLN A 419 -4.95 -3.63 -2.37
CA GLN A 419 -5.10 -2.46 -3.23
C GLN A 419 -6.49 -1.81 -3.07
N HIS A 420 -6.52 -0.48 -3.12
CA HIS A 420 -7.75 0.33 -3.10
C HIS A 420 -7.81 1.17 -4.37
N VAL A 421 -8.72 0.82 -5.29
CA VAL A 421 -8.66 1.35 -6.67
C VAL A 421 -9.70 2.40 -6.99
N PHE A 422 -10.66 2.65 -6.11
CA PHE A 422 -11.69 3.66 -6.27
C PHE A 422 -12.28 4.10 -4.94
N GLY A 423 -12.57 5.39 -4.82
CA GLY A 423 -13.34 5.96 -3.74
C GLY A 423 -13.69 7.43 -3.98
N MET A 424 -14.50 7.96 -3.07
CA MET A 424 -14.89 9.37 -3.02
C MET A 424 -14.91 9.81 -1.55
N ASN A 425 -14.22 10.88 -1.24
CA ASN A 425 -14.34 11.56 0.04
C ASN A 425 -15.58 12.46 0.05
N VAL A 426 -16.42 12.27 1.01
CA VAL A 426 -17.64 13.05 1.26
C VAL A 426 -17.28 14.16 2.23
N GLY A 427 -16.87 15.31 1.73
CA GLY A 427 -16.15 16.30 2.51
C GLY A 427 -14.88 15.71 3.14
N SER A 428 -14.41 16.32 4.22
CA SER A 428 -13.33 15.79 5.05
C SER A 428 -13.85 14.86 6.18
N HIS A 429 -15.01 14.22 5.99
CA HIS A 429 -15.69 13.46 7.04
C HIS A 429 -15.49 11.95 6.93
N PHE A 430 -15.68 11.38 5.74
CA PHE A 430 -15.57 9.95 5.46
C PHE A 430 -15.49 9.70 3.95
N ALA A 431 -15.14 8.47 3.58
CA ALA A 431 -15.13 8.05 2.17
C ALA A 431 -16.20 7.00 1.88
N ILE A 432 -16.69 6.98 0.62
CA ILE A 432 -17.47 5.88 0.06
C ILE A 432 -16.66 5.17 -1.01
N PHE A 433 -16.85 3.86 -1.17
CA PHE A 433 -16.19 3.04 -2.18
C PHE A 433 -16.96 1.75 -2.41
N HIS A 434 -16.64 1.03 -3.48
CA HIS A 434 -17.20 -0.30 -3.74
C HIS A 434 -16.09 -1.32 -4.02
N ASN A 435 -16.36 -2.61 -3.76
CA ASN A 435 -15.47 -3.70 -4.09
C ASN A 435 -16.21 -5.02 -4.33
N HIS A 436 -15.51 -6.02 -4.91
CA HIS A 436 -15.90 -7.42 -4.84
C HIS A 436 -15.17 -8.06 -3.66
N PRO A 437 -15.86 -8.49 -2.60
CA PRO A 437 -15.21 -9.07 -1.43
C PRO A 437 -14.65 -10.46 -1.74
N ALA A 438 -13.45 -10.76 -1.23
CA ALA A 438 -12.84 -12.07 -1.36
C ALA A 438 -13.38 -13.09 -0.36
N ARG A 439 -14.04 -12.65 0.71
CA ARG A 439 -14.58 -13.48 1.79
C ARG A 439 -15.93 -12.95 2.25
N GLU A 440 -16.79 -13.86 2.69
CA GLU A 440 -18.14 -13.52 3.14
C GLU A 440 -18.16 -12.75 4.47
N LYS A 441 -17.15 -12.97 5.31
CA LYS A 441 -17.04 -12.34 6.63
C LYS A 441 -15.74 -11.57 6.76
N GLU A 442 -15.81 -10.46 7.48
CA GLU A 442 -14.64 -9.71 7.88
C GLU A 442 -13.75 -10.53 8.81
N SER A 443 -12.44 -10.42 8.61
CA SER A 443 -11.41 -10.92 9.50
C SER A 443 -10.20 -9.99 9.45
N LYS A 444 -9.77 -9.46 10.59
CA LYS A 444 -8.56 -8.61 10.69
C LYS A 444 -7.27 -9.34 10.32
N ALA A 445 -7.28 -10.67 10.37
CA ALA A 445 -6.09 -11.52 10.21
C ALA A 445 -5.84 -11.95 8.76
N SER A 446 -6.65 -11.54 7.79
CA SER A 446 -6.54 -12.03 6.40
C SER A 446 -6.73 -10.93 5.39
N SER A 447 -5.95 -11.00 4.32
CA SER A 447 -6.02 -10.16 3.14
C SER A 447 -5.85 -11.05 1.89
N PRO A 448 -6.63 -10.85 0.82
CA PRO A 448 -7.81 -9.99 0.77
C PRO A 448 -8.98 -10.54 1.59
N ASN A 449 -9.87 -9.64 2.01
CA ASN A 449 -10.98 -9.97 2.91
C ASN A 449 -12.28 -9.28 2.46
N TYR A 450 -13.26 -9.22 3.35
CA TYR A 450 -14.54 -8.53 3.06
C TYR A 450 -14.34 -7.03 2.82
N TRP A 451 -13.67 -6.33 3.71
CA TRP A 451 -13.37 -4.90 3.61
C TRP A 451 -11.92 -4.58 3.22
N THR A 452 -11.02 -5.51 3.31
CA THR A 452 -9.61 -5.34 2.98
C THR A 452 -9.33 -5.96 1.61
N GLY A 453 -9.01 -5.14 0.61
CA GLY A 453 -8.73 -5.58 -0.74
C GLY A 453 -9.97 -5.91 -1.57
N TYR A 454 -9.71 -6.54 -2.67
CA TYR A 454 -10.70 -7.00 -3.65
C TYR A 454 -10.59 -8.50 -3.84
N GLY A 455 -11.72 -9.18 -4.08
CA GLY A 455 -11.68 -10.53 -4.62
C GLY A 455 -11.25 -10.50 -6.09
N HIS A 456 -11.96 -9.71 -6.90
CA HIS A 456 -11.59 -9.44 -8.30
C HIS A 456 -11.73 -7.95 -8.56
N PHE A 457 -10.74 -7.36 -9.24
CA PHE A 457 -10.78 -5.96 -9.61
C PHE A 457 -11.91 -5.65 -10.58
N PRO A 458 -12.57 -4.50 -10.44
CA PRO A 458 -13.39 -3.94 -11.50
C PRO A 458 -12.51 -3.44 -12.65
N HIS A 459 -13.13 -3.23 -13.81
CA HIS A 459 -12.63 -2.23 -14.75
C HIS A 459 -13.20 -0.89 -14.33
N SER A 460 -12.37 -0.05 -13.71
CA SER A 460 -12.77 1.23 -13.13
C SER A 460 -12.08 2.37 -13.86
N VAL A 461 -12.86 3.38 -14.26
CA VAL A 461 -12.39 4.59 -14.95
C VAL A 461 -13.10 5.82 -14.41
N GLN A 462 -12.47 6.98 -14.54
CA GLN A 462 -13.02 8.26 -14.05
C GLN A 462 -12.71 9.39 -15.02
N ASP A 463 -13.69 10.28 -15.19
CA ASP A 463 -13.49 11.65 -15.67
C ASP A 463 -14.18 12.61 -14.70
N LYS A 464 -13.39 13.51 -14.10
CA LYS A 464 -13.84 14.49 -13.08
C LYS A 464 -14.65 13.81 -11.97
N ASN A 465 -15.88 14.24 -11.79
CA ASN A 465 -16.83 13.82 -10.76
C ASN A 465 -17.64 12.56 -11.12
N VAL A 466 -17.29 11.84 -12.19
CA VAL A 466 -17.97 10.62 -12.64
C VAL A 466 -17.00 9.45 -12.70
N ASN A 467 -17.29 8.38 -11.93
CA ASN A 467 -16.61 7.09 -12.02
C ASN A 467 -17.54 6.03 -12.59
N LEU A 468 -17.04 5.20 -13.51
CA LEU A 468 -17.68 4.00 -14.03
C LEU A 468 -16.86 2.78 -13.66
N SER A 469 -17.51 1.74 -13.18
CA SER A 469 -16.84 0.47 -12.81
C SER A 469 -17.68 -0.72 -13.25
N ILE A 470 -17.07 -1.63 -14.02
CA ILE A 470 -17.69 -2.89 -14.45
C ILE A 470 -17.01 -4.04 -13.73
N TYR A 471 -17.79 -4.95 -13.15
CA TYR A 471 -17.33 -6.20 -12.56
C TYR A 471 -17.62 -7.38 -13.47
N ASN A 472 -16.63 -8.25 -13.64
CA ASN A 472 -16.72 -9.50 -14.38
C ASN A 472 -16.23 -10.65 -13.47
N ILE A 473 -17.11 -11.10 -12.59
CA ILE A 473 -16.78 -12.16 -11.63
C ILE A 473 -16.80 -13.52 -12.36
N PRO A 474 -15.74 -14.35 -12.23
CA PRO A 474 -15.66 -15.65 -12.90
C PRO A 474 -16.82 -16.57 -12.57
N ARG A 475 -17.12 -17.53 -13.46
CA ARG A 475 -18.16 -18.54 -13.20
C ARG A 475 -17.75 -19.56 -12.14
N LYS A 476 -16.46 -19.86 -12.03
CA LYS A 476 -15.88 -20.86 -11.11
C LYS A 476 -14.74 -20.23 -10.33
N LYS A 477 -14.66 -20.56 -9.06
CA LYS A 477 -13.54 -20.15 -8.23
C LYS A 477 -12.24 -20.82 -8.66
N GLY A 478 -11.12 -20.13 -8.44
CA GLY A 478 -9.78 -20.68 -8.55
C GLY A 478 -9.48 -21.72 -7.45
N ILE A 479 -8.41 -22.48 -7.62
CA ILE A 479 -8.01 -23.55 -6.66
C ILE A 479 -7.71 -22.96 -5.28
N MET A 480 -7.01 -21.82 -5.24
CA MET A 480 -6.58 -21.16 -4.00
C MET A 480 -7.57 -20.09 -3.50
N GLU A 481 -8.62 -19.80 -4.25
CA GLU A 481 -9.61 -18.82 -3.86
C GLU A 481 -10.48 -19.35 -2.70
N ALA A 482 -10.56 -18.57 -1.61
CA ALA A 482 -11.30 -19.01 -0.40
C ALA A 482 -12.80 -19.15 -0.69
N ALA A 483 -13.39 -18.13 -1.33
CA ALA A 483 -14.79 -18.12 -1.76
C ALA A 483 -14.91 -17.38 -3.09
N LEU A 484 -15.92 -17.67 -3.87
CA LEU A 484 -16.31 -16.87 -5.02
C LEU A 484 -17.73 -16.37 -4.76
N LEU A 485 -17.81 -15.10 -4.36
CA LEU A 485 -19.08 -14.45 -4.05
C LEU A 485 -19.69 -13.93 -5.35
N ASP A 486 -21.02 -14.02 -5.48
CA ASP A 486 -21.77 -13.60 -6.65
C ASP A 486 -22.45 -12.24 -6.46
N TYR A 487 -21.79 -11.39 -5.69
CA TYR A 487 -22.23 -10.02 -5.45
C TYR A 487 -21.04 -9.07 -5.29
N THR A 488 -21.27 -7.80 -5.55
CA THR A 488 -20.40 -6.70 -5.18
C THR A 488 -21.08 -5.84 -4.11
N ARG A 489 -20.31 -4.99 -3.47
CA ARG A 489 -20.80 -4.19 -2.36
C ARG A 489 -20.19 -2.80 -2.36
N ALA A 490 -20.88 -1.85 -1.71
CA ALA A 490 -20.33 -0.52 -1.45
C ALA A 490 -20.43 -0.17 0.03
N PHE A 491 -19.38 0.45 0.56
CA PHE A 491 -19.44 1.15 1.84
C PHE A 491 -20.20 2.45 1.64
N PHE A 492 -21.39 2.54 2.24
CA PHE A 492 -22.29 3.68 2.13
C PHE A 492 -22.97 3.92 3.49
N PRO A 493 -22.28 4.52 4.46
CA PRO A 493 -22.71 4.61 5.85
C PRO A 493 -23.82 5.64 6.02
N THR A 494 -25.08 5.23 5.91
CA THR A 494 -26.24 6.15 5.94
C THR A 494 -26.29 7.00 7.23
N ALA A 495 -25.76 6.51 8.34
CA ALA A 495 -25.76 7.23 9.61
C ALA A 495 -24.78 8.42 9.66
N LEU A 496 -23.82 8.50 8.74
CA LEU A 496 -22.84 9.59 8.67
C LEU A 496 -23.29 10.74 7.77
N PHE A 497 -24.26 10.47 6.87
CA PHE A 497 -24.88 11.50 6.05
C PHE A 497 -25.91 12.31 6.84
N ASP A 498 -26.11 13.56 6.49
CA ASP A 498 -27.26 14.35 6.97
C ASP A 498 -28.57 13.78 6.42
N THR A 499 -28.53 13.30 5.19
CA THR A 499 -29.66 12.65 4.53
C THR A 499 -29.12 11.59 3.56
N ALA A 500 -29.59 10.36 3.67
CA ALA A 500 -29.26 9.28 2.73
C ALA A 500 -30.39 8.24 2.63
N TRP A 501 -30.58 7.71 1.42
CA TRP A 501 -31.54 6.61 1.17
C TRP A 501 -31.20 5.86 -0.11
N ILE A 502 -31.83 4.71 -0.30
CA ILE A 502 -31.82 3.94 -1.54
C ILE A 502 -33.19 4.01 -2.22
N ASP A 503 -33.20 4.03 -3.56
CA ASP A 503 -34.37 4.05 -4.40
C ASP A 503 -34.15 3.12 -5.62
N GLY A 504 -34.52 1.84 -5.47
CA GLY A 504 -34.27 0.82 -6.49
C GLY A 504 -32.77 0.62 -6.74
N LYS A 505 -32.30 0.99 -7.92
CA LYS A 505 -30.89 0.90 -8.31
C LYS A 505 -30.04 2.14 -7.93
N TYR A 506 -30.64 3.11 -7.27
CA TYR A 506 -29.99 4.35 -6.87
C TYR A 506 -29.72 4.38 -5.37
N ALA A 507 -28.59 4.96 -4.97
CA ALA A 507 -28.36 5.44 -3.60
C ALA A 507 -27.96 6.91 -3.65
N PHE A 508 -28.54 7.72 -2.78
CA PHE A 508 -28.28 9.15 -2.69
C PHE A 508 -27.85 9.53 -1.30
N GLY A 509 -26.82 10.37 -1.19
CA GLY A 509 -26.32 10.90 0.06
C GLY A 509 -25.99 12.38 -0.02
N LYS A 510 -26.30 13.09 1.07
CA LYS A 510 -25.89 14.47 1.31
C LYS A 510 -25.19 14.57 2.64
N LYS A 511 -24.05 15.24 2.65
CA LYS A 511 -23.34 15.68 3.86
C LYS A 511 -22.88 17.10 3.65
N ASP A 512 -23.33 18.01 4.51
CA ASP A 512 -23.08 19.44 4.37
C ASP A 512 -23.41 19.92 2.93
N ASP A 513 -22.45 20.47 2.20
CA ASP A 513 -22.61 20.88 0.80
C ASP A 513 -22.25 19.83 -0.23
N THR A 514 -21.75 18.66 0.19
CA THR A 514 -21.39 17.55 -0.67
C THR A 514 -22.58 16.65 -0.99
N TYR A 515 -22.75 16.31 -2.26
CA TYR A 515 -23.74 15.37 -2.75
C TYR A 515 -23.08 14.19 -3.43
N CYS A 516 -23.64 12.99 -3.25
CA CYS A 516 -23.21 11.82 -3.99
C CYS A 516 -24.40 10.96 -4.46
N ALA A 517 -24.23 10.35 -5.60
CA ALA A 517 -25.13 9.34 -6.14
C ALA A 517 -24.36 8.10 -6.55
N ILE A 518 -24.93 6.95 -6.22
CA ILE A 518 -24.52 5.65 -6.74
C ILE A 518 -25.63 5.14 -7.64
N ILE A 519 -25.28 4.66 -8.84
CA ILE A 519 -26.19 4.02 -9.80
C ILE A 519 -25.66 2.61 -10.04
N ALA A 520 -26.49 1.61 -9.81
CA ALA A 520 -26.11 0.21 -9.95
C ALA A 520 -26.82 -0.45 -11.14
N SER A 521 -26.35 -1.63 -11.56
CA SER A 521 -26.95 -2.40 -12.64
C SER A 521 -28.33 -2.99 -12.29
N ASP A 522 -28.61 -3.15 -10.99
CA ASP A 522 -29.87 -3.71 -10.47
C ASP A 522 -30.19 -3.10 -9.10
N THR A 523 -31.26 -3.56 -8.48
CA THR A 523 -31.76 -3.11 -7.18
C THR A 523 -30.70 -3.31 -6.07
N LEU A 524 -30.43 -2.24 -5.34
CA LEU A 524 -29.57 -2.21 -4.18
C LEU A 524 -30.32 -2.65 -2.92
N THR A 525 -29.61 -3.35 -2.02
CA THR A 525 -30.17 -3.73 -0.71
C THR A 525 -29.11 -3.52 0.37
N PHE A 526 -29.53 -3.15 1.57
CA PHE A 526 -28.59 -3.18 2.71
C PHE A 526 -28.41 -4.61 3.21
N ARG A 527 -27.17 -4.93 3.61
CA ARG A 527 -26.85 -6.25 4.16
C ARG A 527 -27.53 -6.48 5.52
N ASP A 528 -27.56 -5.46 6.34
CA ASP A 528 -28.05 -5.53 7.71
C ASP A 528 -28.70 -4.20 8.18
N GLU A 529 -29.12 -4.18 9.44
CA GLU A 529 -29.78 -3.04 10.07
C GLU A 529 -28.85 -1.82 10.26
N LYS A 530 -27.53 -2.01 10.22
CA LYS A 530 -26.55 -0.94 10.38
C LYS A 530 -26.55 0.02 9.18
N LYS A 531 -26.99 -0.46 8.00
CA LYS A 531 -27.14 0.31 6.78
C LYS A 531 -25.88 1.04 6.34
N ASP A 532 -24.73 0.38 6.45
CA ASP A 532 -23.44 0.86 5.96
C ASP A 532 -22.90 0.07 4.75
N ASP A 533 -23.51 -1.10 4.47
CA ASP A 533 -23.09 -2.05 3.46
C ASP A 533 -24.19 -2.27 2.40
N LEU A 534 -24.03 -1.66 1.23
CA LEU A 534 -24.92 -1.84 0.08
C LEU A 534 -24.48 -3.06 -0.73
N ILE A 535 -25.39 -3.96 -1.01
CA ILE A 535 -25.20 -5.17 -1.79
C ILE A 535 -25.82 -5.03 -3.17
N LEU A 536 -25.06 -5.36 -4.20
CA LEU A 536 -25.49 -5.55 -5.58
C LEU A 536 -25.22 -6.99 -5.99
N LYS A 537 -26.29 -7.78 -6.18
CA LYS A 537 -26.21 -9.18 -6.61
C LYS A 537 -25.88 -9.28 -8.11
N GLY A 538 -25.12 -10.30 -8.47
CA GLY A 538 -24.77 -10.61 -9.84
C GLY A 538 -23.26 -10.68 -10.07
N LYS A 539 -22.86 -11.40 -11.11
CA LYS A 539 -21.46 -11.58 -11.50
C LYS A 539 -21.00 -10.60 -12.56
N HIS A 540 -21.91 -10.10 -13.33
CA HIS A 540 -21.69 -9.11 -14.38
C HIS A 540 -22.52 -7.88 -14.02
N THR A 541 -21.88 -6.94 -13.34
CA THR A 541 -22.54 -5.77 -12.76
C THR A 541 -21.76 -4.51 -13.06
N PHE A 542 -22.39 -3.37 -12.91
CA PHE A 542 -21.72 -2.09 -12.93
C PHE A 542 -22.11 -1.25 -11.70
N TRP A 543 -21.21 -0.35 -11.36
CA TRP A 543 -21.41 0.76 -10.45
C TRP A 543 -21.00 2.05 -11.16
N ILE A 544 -21.84 3.07 -11.05
CA ILE A 544 -21.50 4.44 -11.41
C ILE A 544 -21.58 5.25 -10.12
N THR A 545 -20.57 6.05 -9.84
CA THR A 545 -20.60 7.04 -8.77
C THR A 545 -20.45 8.42 -9.40
N GLU A 546 -21.39 9.31 -9.09
CA GLU A 546 -21.35 10.71 -9.51
C GLU A 546 -21.42 11.61 -8.29
N ALA A 547 -20.45 12.53 -8.19
CA ALA A 547 -20.41 13.54 -7.14
C ALA A 547 -21.05 14.84 -7.62
N GLY A 548 -21.47 15.67 -6.67
CA GLY A 548 -21.93 17.03 -6.88
C GLY A 548 -21.83 17.82 -5.59
N SER A 549 -22.18 19.09 -5.67
CA SER A 549 -22.19 19.96 -4.49
C SER A 549 -23.26 21.04 -4.58
N ALA A 550 -23.47 21.75 -3.47
CA ALA A 550 -24.41 22.86 -3.42
C ALA A 550 -24.00 23.99 -4.40
N SER A 551 -22.69 24.18 -4.60
CA SER A 551 -22.16 25.17 -5.54
C SER A 551 -22.35 24.77 -7.01
N GLU A 552 -22.28 23.46 -7.32
CA GLU A 552 -22.41 22.92 -8.68
C GLU A 552 -23.87 22.71 -9.09
N ASP A 553 -24.72 22.16 -8.21
CA ASP A 553 -26.08 21.72 -8.50
C ASP A 553 -27.16 22.59 -7.87
N GLY A 554 -26.81 23.56 -7.04
CA GLY A 554 -27.72 24.46 -6.31
C GLY A 554 -28.43 23.77 -5.16
N SER A 555 -29.11 22.65 -5.38
CA SER A 555 -29.80 21.91 -4.32
C SER A 555 -29.69 20.41 -4.48
N PHE A 556 -29.79 19.68 -3.37
CA PHE A 556 -29.76 18.23 -3.39
C PHE A 556 -30.91 17.62 -4.21
N SER A 557 -32.09 18.28 -4.21
CA SER A 557 -33.19 17.85 -5.05
C SER A 557 -32.92 18.06 -6.55
N ALA A 558 -32.25 19.14 -6.93
CA ALA A 558 -31.86 19.38 -8.31
C ALA A 558 -30.81 18.35 -8.77
N PHE A 559 -29.81 18.06 -7.92
CA PHE A 559 -28.84 16.99 -8.14
C PHE A 559 -29.54 15.63 -8.40
N ILE A 560 -30.45 15.22 -7.52
CA ILE A 560 -31.18 13.94 -7.65
C ILE A 560 -31.99 13.89 -8.97
N ASN A 561 -32.67 14.96 -9.33
CA ASN A 561 -33.43 15.01 -10.57
C ASN A 561 -32.50 14.86 -11.78
N ARG A 562 -31.41 15.59 -11.81
CA ARG A 562 -30.38 15.46 -12.86
C ARG A 562 -29.87 14.02 -12.99
N ILE A 563 -29.50 13.39 -11.87
CA ILE A 563 -29.02 11.98 -11.87
C ILE A 563 -30.08 11.02 -12.42
N LYS A 564 -31.37 11.22 -12.08
CA LYS A 564 -32.46 10.37 -12.55
C LYS A 564 -32.80 10.56 -14.03
N GLU A 565 -32.51 11.73 -14.60
CA GLU A 565 -32.69 12.05 -16.02
C GLU A 565 -31.55 11.50 -16.90
N ASN A 566 -30.42 11.13 -16.30
CA ASN A 566 -29.28 10.59 -17.03
C ASN A 566 -29.58 9.25 -17.69
N THR A 567 -29.02 9.04 -18.88
CA THR A 567 -29.16 7.78 -19.61
C THR A 567 -28.12 6.77 -19.17
N VAL A 568 -28.58 5.56 -18.84
CA VAL A 568 -27.71 4.42 -18.51
C VAL A 568 -28.13 3.23 -19.38
N GLN A 569 -27.18 2.71 -20.15
CA GLN A 569 -27.38 1.50 -20.98
C GLN A 569 -26.29 0.49 -20.63
N PHE A 570 -26.65 -0.75 -20.34
CA PHE A 570 -25.73 -1.83 -20.05
C PHE A 570 -26.03 -3.10 -20.82
N ASN A 571 -25.06 -3.56 -21.57
CA ASN A 571 -25.11 -4.85 -22.24
C ASN A 571 -24.33 -5.88 -21.41
N GLU A 572 -25.02 -6.62 -20.55
CA GLU A 572 -24.41 -7.59 -19.64
C GLU A 572 -23.61 -8.68 -20.38
N LYS A 573 -24.04 -9.11 -21.58
CA LYS A 573 -23.34 -10.18 -22.32
C LYS A 573 -22.01 -9.73 -22.89
N LYS A 574 -21.89 -8.45 -23.24
CA LYS A 574 -20.67 -7.86 -23.79
C LYS A 574 -19.86 -7.09 -22.76
N LEU A 575 -20.45 -6.84 -21.58
CA LEU A 575 -19.91 -5.98 -20.54
C LEU A 575 -19.62 -4.57 -21.07
N GLU A 576 -20.58 -3.99 -21.78
CA GLU A 576 -20.55 -2.65 -22.37
C GLU A 576 -21.49 -1.75 -21.58
N LEU A 577 -20.97 -0.65 -21.06
CA LEU A 577 -21.70 0.36 -20.30
C LEU A 577 -21.60 1.70 -21.03
N THR A 578 -22.76 2.31 -21.33
CA THR A 578 -22.84 3.71 -21.78
C THR A 578 -23.56 4.51 -20.71
N TYR A 579 -22.99 5.62 -20.31
CA TYR A 579 -23.56 6.60 -19.39
C TYR A 579 -23.54 7.98 -20.02
N ILE A 580 -24.68 8.67 -20.00
CA ILE A 580 -24.77 10.04 -20.50
C ILE A 580 -25.15 10.94 -19.33
N SER A 581 -24.28 11.86 -18.97
CA SER A 581 -24.45 12.82 -17.90
C SER A 581 -23.86 14.17 -18.29
N GLN A 582 -24.55 15.25 -17.97
CA GLN A 582 -24.10 16.64 -18.18
C GLN A 582 -23.63 16.92 -19.62
N GLY A 583 -24.30 16.30 -20.60
CA GLY A 583 -23.97 16.47 -22.03
C GLY A 583 -22.76 15.68 -22.52
N LYS A 584 -22.14 14.86 -21.68
CA LYS A 584 -21.04 13.97 -22.02
C LYS A 584 -21.51 12.51 -22.15
N THR A 585 -20.90 11.77 -23.06
CA THR A 585 -21.12 10.34 -23.25
C THR A 585 -19.90 9.56 -22.81
N TYR A 586 -20.07 8.71 -21.82
CA TYR A 586 -19.05 7.83 -21.24
C TYR A 586 -19.31 6.40 -21.71
N ASP A 587 -18.39 5.81 -22.46
CA ASP A 587 -18.49 4.43 -22.93
C ASP A 587 -17.34 3.60 -22.35
N LEU A 588 -17.69 2.52 -21.67
CA LEU A 588 -16.73 1.58 -21.09
C LEU A 588 -17.09 0.15 -21.47
N THR A 589 -16.13 -0.56 -22.07
CA THR A 589 -16.20 -2.00 -22.30
C THR A 589 -15.16 -2.68 -21.42
N PHE A 590 -15.54 -3.73 -20.69
CA PHE A 590 -14.62 -4.43 -19.80
C PHE A 590 -13.37 -4.89 -20.53
N GLY A 591 -12.18 -4.48 -20.02
CA GLY A 591 -10.88 -4.83 -20.58
C GLY A 591 -10.51 -4.11 -21.89
N LYS A 592 -11.21 -3.02 -22.25
CA LYS A 592 -10.88 -2.16 -23.39
C LYS A 592 -10.70 -0.71 -22.94
N ASP A 593 -10.25 0.12 -23.89
CA ASP A 593 -10.03 1.53 -23.64
C ASP A 593 -11.32 2.28 -23.24
N PHE A 594 -11.18 3.29 -22.43
CA PHE A 594 -12.26 4.19 -22.01
C PHE A 594 -12.49 5.25 -23.08
N ILE A 595 -13.73 5.42 -23.49
CA ILE A 595 -14.14 6.37 -24.52
C ILE A 595 -15.00 7.47 -23.88
N LEU A 596 -14.69 8.72 -24.15
CA LEU A 596 -15.44 9.90 -23.72
C LEU A 596 -15.78 10.75 -24.96
N ASP A 597 -17.08 10.98 -25.18
CA ASP A 597 -17.60 11.72 -26.33
C ASP A 597 -17.10 11.17 -27.69
N GLY A 598 -16.86 9.86 -27.78
CA GLY A 598 -16.39 9.16 -28.97
C GLY A 598 -14.87 9.16 -29.15
N GLU A 599 -14.12 9.75 -28.21
CA GLU A 599 -12.65 9.80 -28.23
C GLU A 599 -12.05 8.94 -27.12
N GLU A 600 -10.93 8.26 -27.41
CA GLU A 600 -10.20 7.46 -26.45
C GLU A 600 -9.52 8.36 -25.40
N VAL A 601 -9.75 8.04 -24.12
CA VAL A 601 -9.15 8.74 -22.99
C VAL A 601 -7.80 8.10 -22.64
N ASN A 602 -6.72 8.91 -22.63
CA ASN A 602 -5.45 8.44 -22.13
C ASN A 602 -5.51 8.15 -20.63
N THR A 603 -5.36 6.89 -20.25
CA THR A 603 -5.31 6.40 -18.87
C THR A 603 -3.90 6.05 -18.40
N GLN A 604 -2.88 6.33 -19.22
CA GLN A 604 -1.46 6.20 -18.86
C GLN A 604 -0.89 7.59 -18.60
N TYR A 605 -0.28 7.77 -17.45
CA TYR A 605 0.15 9.09 -17.00
C TYR A 605 1.67 9.17 -16.85
N SER A 606 2.19 10.40 -16.95
CA SER A 606 3.54 10.78 -16.53
C SER A 606 3.71 10.54 -15.02
N ARG A 607 4.94 10.60 -14.53
CA ARG A 607 5.20 10.48 -13.08
C ARG A 607 4.40 11.50 -12.29
N TYR A 608 4.37 12.74 -12.75
CA TYR A 608 3.52 13.82 -12.25
C TYR A 608 2.87 14.55 -13.43
N ASP A 609 1.57 14.73 -13.38
CA ASP A 609 0.77 15.56 -14.28
C ASP A 609 -0.36 16.22 -13.48
N ALA A 610 0.01 17.31 -12.79
CA ALA A 610 -0.84 18.04 -11.88
C ALA A 610 -0.56 19.55 -11.97
N PRO A 611 -1.47 20.42 -11.52
CA PRO A 611 -1.23 21.86 -11.51
C PRO A 611 0.00 22.31 -10.68
N TYR A 612 0.53 21.40 -9.86
CA TYR A 612 1.65 21.63 -8.95
C TYR A 612 2.99 21.15 -9.47
N ALA A 613 2.99 20.17 -10.39
CA ALA A 613 4.20 19.54 -10.93
C ALA A 613 3.92 18.80 -12.23
N HIS A 614 4.89 18.86 -13.15
CA HIS A 614 4.93 18.03 -14.35
C HIS A 614 6.30 17.38 -14.48
N ALA A 615 6.36 16.06 -14.58
CA ALA A 615 7.61 15.32 -14.75
C ALA A 615 7.37 13.92 -15.31
N GLU A 616 8.36 13.41 -16.03
CA GLU A 616 8.38 12.02 -16.46
C GLU A 616 9.09 11.13 -15.42
N LYS A 617 8.95 9.81 -15.58
CA LYS A 617 9.72 8.84 -14.78
C LYS A 617 11.21 9.05 -15.04
N LYS A 618 12.02 8.99 -13.98
CA LYS A 618 13.49 9.17 -14.02
C LYS A 618 13.96 10.56 -14.41
N ASP A 619 13.12 11.56 -14.40
CA ASP A 619 13.61 12.92 -14.55
C ASP A 619 14.65 13.23 -13.49
N SER A 620 15.73 13.92 -13.88
CA SER A 620 16.85 14.23 -12.98
C SER A 620 16.48 15.21 -11.88
N ASN A 621 15.46 16.03 -12.12
CA ASN A 621 14.99 17.03 -11.16
C ASN A 621 13.47 17.18 -11.22
N LEU A 622 12.91 17.70 -10.14
CA LEU A 622 11.48 17.96 -9.96
C LEU A 622 11.29 19.37 -9.40
N THR A 623 10.23 20.02 -9.83
CA THR A 623 9.79 21.31 -9.25
C THR A 623 8.32 21.21 -8.87
N PHE A 624 8.01 21.55 -7.63
CA PHE A 624 6.64 21.71 -7.14
C PHE A 624 6.38 23.18 -6.90
N GLU A 625 5.28 23.71 -7.44
CA GLU A 625 4.95 25.13 -7.35
C GLU A 625 3.49 25.34 -7.00
N HIS A 626 3.23 26.21 -6.05
CA HIS A 626 1.90 26.69 -5.72
C HIS A 626 1.95 27.97 -4.89
N ASP A 627 1.02 28.92 -5.16
CA ASP A 627 0.84 30.16 -4.41
C ASP A 627 2.15 30.96 -4.18
N GLY A 628 2.95 31.08 -5.26
CA GLY A 628 4.22 31.84 -5.21
C GLY A 628 5.33 31.14 -4.40
N LYS A 629 5.11 29.94 -3.93
CA LYS A 629 6.09 29.08 -3.26
C LYS A 629 6.56 28.00 -4.20
N SER A 630 7.80 27.55 -4.04
CA SER A 630 8.36 26.47 -4.86
C SER A 630 9.23 25.52 -4.03
N LEU A 631 9.37 24.30 -4.52
CA LEU A 631 10.33 23.32 -4.03
C LEU A 631 11.02 22.71 -5.25
N TYR A 632 12.31 22.94 -5.37
CA TYR A 632 13.17 22.32 -6.38
C TYR A 632 13.98 21.18 -5.77
N LEU A 633 13.92 20.01 -6.39
CA LEU A 633 14.62 18.79 -5.99
C LEU A 633 15.48 18.27 -7.14
N ASP A 634 16.74 17.92 -6.85
CA ASP A 634 17.64 17.22 -7.76
C ASP A 634 18.33 16.10 -7.00
N PHE A 635 17.94 14.88 -7.32
CA PHE A 635 18.34 13.70 -6.55
C PHE A 635 19.79 13.27 -6.83
N GLU A 636 20.30 13.55 -8.04
CA GLU A 636 21.66 13.22 -8.42
C GLU A 636 22.65 14.25 -7.85
N ASN A 637 22.33 15.54 -7.98
CA ASN A 637 23.18 16.64 -7.49
C ASN A 637 22.92 17.01 -6.02
N LEU A 638 22.00 16.30 -5.34
CA LEU A 638 21.68 16.47 -3.92
C LEU A 638 21.13 17.88 -3.59
N VAL A 639 20.39 18.50 -4.50
CA VAL A 639 19.79 19.81 -4.30
C VAL A 639 18.38 19.68 -3.75
N ARG A 640 18.13 20.37 -2.65
CA ARG A 640 16.83 20.57 -2.01
C ARG A 640 16.71 22.05 -1.68
N LYS A 641 15.85 22.77 -2.41
CA LYS A 641 15.73 24.23 -2.29
C LYS A 641 14.26 24.65 -2.30
N TYR A 642 13.85 25.44 -1.33
CA TYR A 642 12.52 26.03 -1.19
C TYR A 642 12.58 27.38 -0.52
#